data_a1b58bd6908ff60cb7b53d0edb02e622
#
_entry.id   a1b58bd6908ff60cb7b53d0edb02e622
#
_cell.length_a   1.000
_cell.length_b   1.000
_cell.length_c   1.000
_cell.angle_alpha   90.00
_cell.angle_beta   90.00
_cell.angle_gamma   90.00
#
_symmetry.space_group_name_H-M   'P 1'
#
loop_
_entity.id
_entity.type
_entity.pdbx_description
1 polymer ?
#
loop_
_entity_poly.entity_id
_entity_poly.type
_entity_poly.pdbx_seq_one_letter_code
_entity_poly.pdbx_strand_id
1 'polypeptide(L)'
;MSLNDTASLFLQSHKDNPIQWRVWGPEALAEAKAQDKPILLSLGYIGCHWCQVMNREVFSDAGLAATINDSYIPILADRDDRPDLDMLYQGAAGIMGHQGGWPLNIFLTPDGRPFWVTGFLAKEDKQDAPSFGRVINETAALWKNERARAEDTGDKVRAAVENLYNRDMTLGQESINLDLSAVRLAQRYDIFFGGMQGPQKFPNVSVLDVLWRAYLRTGTAQFSQLVFTTMDSILFGGIYDHVGGGFFRHSMDEQWFLPTFEKMLFDQALMIEFCTEVFKFNRNELSRQRVLETVDFVMRDMKVGDAFAASISSGNQNEDGKYYTWSEAEIDAALVGTFSARFKQVYGITRDGNFMGRNLPRRLGNPAPANEADEALLAKQRGMLLAQRAKRTRPLRDDRIVANVNGLVISALARAGVAFDRPDWVQTAISAFEAVVETLGGDGNTLLHSASSPAICDDYAEMARAALSLREVTGDSRYLDQAKAWAKVLDEHFWNNQIGGYCYYADTAEQLFVRPRMVFDNPTPSANGSMLVVLTRLSLLTGELDYMNRASTLAQTFGAEANRMLNGSGGYLSGLEYLVNSLIILVVGHKGHTRTQELMRAYWSKPLPNGMLVQIEPGDPLPAQHPAFGRGMEGGHPTAYICQAGACSNPFTNPAELAFGLTLPPNLRAQLQAQVQQQQPQQQQPSFQPARF
;
A
#
# COMPACT_ATOMS: atom_id res chain seq x y z
N MET A 1 -7.08 24.70 16.68
CA MET A 1 -5.65 24.35 16.47
C MET A 1 -5.09 25.30 15.42
N SER A 2 -3.92 25.93 15.66
CA SER A 2 -3.27 26.81 14.68
C SER A 2 -2.40 25.99 13.72
N LEU A 3 -2.16 26.50 12.47
CA LEU A 3 -1.26 25.84 11.53
C LEU A 3 0.17 25.69 12.07
N ASN A 4 0.56 26.48 13.06
CA ASN A 4 1.88 26.38 13.70
C ASN A 4 1.99 25.23 14.69
N ASP A 5 0.88 24.74 15.22
CA ASP A 5 0.84 23.75 16.30
C ASP A 5 0.62 22.32 15.77
N THR A 6 0.58 22.14 14.46
CA THR A 6 0.39 20.83 13.82
C THR A 6 1.71 20.16 13.47
N ALA A 7 1.74 18.82 13.48
CA ALA A 7 2.88 18.03 13.02
C ALA A 7 2.99 18.00 11.48
N SER A 8 1.94 18.36 10.75
CA SER A 8 1.90 18.34 9.28
C SER A 8 2.80 19.43 8.67
N LEU A 9 3.84 19.02 7.97
CA LEU A 9 4.68 19.94 7.20
C LEU A 9 3.90 20.65 6.08
N PHE A 10 2.88 20.00 5.53
CA PHE A 10 2.00 20.62 4.53
C PHE A 10 1.23 21.77 5.12
N LEU A 11 0.57 21.60 6.25
CA LEU A 11 -0.15 22.67 6.94
C LEU A 11 0.80 23.80 7.35
N GLN A 12 1.96 23.46 7.95
CA GLN A 12 2.97 24.44 8.33
C GLN A 12 3.51 25.25 7.15
N SER A 13 3.60 24.67 5.95
CA SER A 13 4.08 25.38 4.75
C SER A 13 3.15 26.51 4.29
N HIS A 14 1.92 26.56 4.80
CA HIS A 14 0.90 27.59 4.49
C HIS A 14 0.75 28.65 5.61
N LYS A 15 1.51 28.56 6.69
CA LYS A 15 1.37 29.43 7.87
C LYS A 15 1.56 30.91 7.58
N ASP A 16 2.39 31.24 6.60
CA ASP A 16 2.73 32.61 6.21
C ASP A 16 1.84 33.15 5.07
N ASN A 17 0.83 32.39 4.63
CA ASN A 17 -0.13 32.85 3.64
C ASN A 17 -0.98 34.01 4.20
N PRO A 18 -1.36 34.98 3.38
CA PRO A 18 -2.32 35.99 3.77
C PRO A 18 -3.76 35.45 3.92
N ILE A 19 -4.03 34.21 3.48
CA ILE A 19 -5.30 33.51 3.72
C ILE A 19 -5.32 33.04 5.18
N GLN A 20 -6.43 33.33 5.87
CA GLN A 20 -6.64 32.93 7.27
C GLN A 20 -7.11 31.48 7.36
N TRP A 21 -6.22 30.55 7.03
CA TRP A 21 -6.51 29.13 7.04
C TRP A 21 -6.89 28.60 8.43
N ARG A 22 -7.93 27.75 8.50
CA ARG A 22 -8.29 26.91 9.63
C ARG A 22 -7.85 25.48 9.32
N VAL A 23 -7.59 24.72 10.37
CA VAL A 23 -7.52 23.27 10.27
C VAL A 23 -8.94 22.71 10.31
N TRP A 24 -9.20 21.61 9.59
CA TRP A 24 -10.51 20.95 9.66
C TRP A 24 -10.83 20.50 11.09
N GLY A 25 -12.03 20.77 11.54
CA GLY A 25 -12.51 20.35 12.84
C GLY A 25 -13.81 21.05 13.24
N PRO A 26 -14.41 20.65 14.37
CA PRO A 26 -15.70 21.17 14.84
C PRO A 26 -15.75 22.69 14.96
N GLU A 27 -14.65 23.32 15.36
CA GLU A 27 -14.55 24.79 15.55
C GLU A 27 -14.70 25.51 14.20
N ALA A 28 -14.01 25.05 13.15
CA ALA A 28 -14.09 25.66 11.82
C ALA A 28 -15.48 25.47 11.18
N LEU A 29 -16.09 24.31 11.36
CA LEU A 29 -17.45 24.02 10.91
C LEU A 29 -18.50 24.85 11.66
N ALA A 30 -18.32 25.02 12.97
CA ALA A 30 -19.21 25.90 13.77
C ALA A 30 -19.06 27.35 13.36
N GLU A 31 -17.87 27.84 13.06
CA GLU A 31 -17.61 29.18 12.55
C GLU A 31 -18.33 29.38 11.20
N ALA A 32 -18.23 28.43 10.26
CA ALA A 32 -18.92 28.51 8.98
C ALA A 32 -20.44 28.63 9.14
N LYS A 33 -21.02 27.83 10.04
CA LYS A 33 -22.46 27.92 10.37
C LYS A 33 -22.84 29.23 11.02
N ALA A 34 -22.06 29.70 11.98
CA ALA A 34 -22.35 30.95 12.70
C ALA A 34 -22.26 32.20 11.81
N GLN A 35 -21.33 32.20 10.85
CA GLN A 35 -21.17 33.32 9.89
C GLN A 35 -22.01 33.14 8.61
N ASP A 36 -22.69 32.02 8.47
CA ASP A 36 -23.45 31.63 7.26
C ASP A 36 -22.61 31.74 5.98
N LYS A 37 -21.31 31.41 6.07
CA LYS A 37 -20.36 31.42 4.95
C LYS A 37 -20.10 30.02 4.40
N PRO A 38 -19.95 29.85 3.08
CA PRO A 38 -19.49 28.61 2.49
C PRO A 38 -18.06 28.36 2.90
N ILE A 39 -17.66 27.08 2.87
CA ILE A 39 -16.30 26.64 3.18
C ILE A 39 -15.51 26.50 1.86
N LEU A 40 -14.29 27.01 1.83
CA LEU A 40 -13.27 26.64 0.85
C LEU A 40 -12.34 25.61 1.51
N LEU A 41 -12.51 24.33 1.20
CA LEU A 41 -11.62 23.25 1.65
C LEU A 41 -10.53 23.02 0.59
N SER A 42 -9.26 23.14 0.96
CA SER A 42 -8.14 22.75 0.12
C SER A 42 -7.45 21.52 0.71
N LEU A 43 -7.39 20.43 -0.07
CA LEU A 43 -6.76 19.17 0.27
C LEU A 43 -5.46 19.01 -0.52
N GLY A 44 -4.39 18.62 0.17
CA GLY A 44 -3.09 18.38 -0.44
C GLY A 44 -2.16 17.62 0.50
N TYR A 45 -0.89 17.54 0.16
CA TYR A 45 0.17 16.94 1.00
C TYR A 45 1.55 17.51 0.63
N ILE A 46 2.54 17.32 1.50
CA ILE A 46 3.85 17.98 1.34
C ILE A 46 4.62 17.53 0.10
N GLY A 47 4.48 16.27 -0.31
CA GLY A 47 5.11 15.72 -1.51
C GLY A 47 4.50 16.23 -2.83
N CYS A 48 3.31 16.83 -2.81
CA CYS A 48 2.56 17.25 -3.99
C CYS A 48 3.17 18.48 -4.66
N HIS A 49 3.74 18.33 -5.84
CA HIS A 49 4.31 19.45 -6.62
C HIS A 49 3.30 20.57 -6.87
N TRP A 50 2.13 20.25 -7.42
CA TRP A 50 1.11 21.25 -7.76
C TRP A 50 0.50 21.93 -6.54
N CYS A 51 0.48 21.27 -5.37
CA CYS A 51 0.08 21.89 -4.12
C CYS A 51 1.09 22.97 -3.70
N GLN A 52 2.38 22.70 -3.84
CA GLN A 52 3.45 23.66 -3.55
C GLN A 52 3.43 24.85 -4.54
N VAL A 53 3.17 24.58 -5.83
CA VAL A 53 2.99 25.65 -6.83
C VAL A 53 1.81 26.53 -6.46
N MET A 54 0.66 25.95 -6.10
CA MET A 54 -0.53 26.69 -5.72
C MET A 54 -0.33 27.53 -4.45
N ASN A 55 0.35 26.96 -3.46
CA ASN A 55 0.72 27.68 -2.23
C ASN A 55 1.53 28.95 -2.55
N ARG A 56 2.55 28.82 -3.39
CA ARG A 56 3.47 29.90 -3.69
C ARG A 56 2.88 30.96 -4.63
N GLU A 57 2.15 30.55 -5.67
CA GLU A 57 1.73 31.44 -6.75
C GLU A 57 0.31 31.99 -6.59
N VAL A 58 -0.56 31.22 -5.92
CA VAL A 58 -1.99 31.54 -5.81
C VAL A 58 -2.34 31.95 -4.38
N PHE A 59 -2.06 31.11 -3.40
CA PHE A 59 -2.44 31.36 -2.01
C PHE A 59 -1.61 32.45 -1.30
N SER A 60 -0.47 32.81 -1.86
CA SER A 60 0.36 33.92 -1.37
C SER A 60 -0.05 35.29 -1.96
N ASP A 61 -1.05 35.34 -2.86
CA ASP A 61 -1.55 36.60 -3.40
C ASP A 61 -2.47 37.33 -2.43
N ALA A 62 -2.10 38.55 -2.03
CA ALA A 62 -2.84 39.33 -1.03
C ALA A 62 -4.25 39.75 -1.50
N GLY A 63 -4.43 40.04 -2.80
CA GLY A 63 -5.72 40.42 -3.35
C GLY A 63 -6.71 39.27 -3.36
N LEU A 64 -6.25 38.11 -3.79
CA LEU A 64 -7.03 36.86 -3.77
C LEU A 64 -7.36 36.43 -2.33
N ALA A 65 -6.38 36.51 -1.44
CA ALA A 65 -6.56 36.20 -0.03
C ALA A 65 -7.64 37.08 0.63
N ALA A 66 -7.67 38.36 0.32
CA ALA A 66 -8.70 39.24 0.83
C ALA A 66 -10.10 38.77 0.41
N THR A 67 -10.29 38.42 -0.86
CA THR A 67 -11.57 37.90 -1.38
C THR A 67 -11.95 36.58 -0.71
N ILE A 68 -10.99 35.66 -0.53
CA ILE A 68 -11.23 34.37 0.13
C ILE A 68 -11.65 34.57 1.59
N ASN A 69 -10.92 35.39 2.36
CA ASN A 69 -11.22 35.64 3.76
C ASN A 69 -12.57 36.32 3.97
N ASP A 70 -12.98 37.20 3.04
CA ASP A 70 -14.27 37.85 3.10
C ASP A 70 -15.44 36.93 2.78
N SER A 71 -15.28 36.07 1.76
CA SER A 71 -16.39 35.30 1.19
C SER A 71 -16.53 33.89 1.75
N TYR A 72 -15.47 33.32 2.34
CA TYR A 72 -15.42 31.91 2.78
C TYR A 72 -14.87 31.75 4.20
N ILE A 73 -15.10 30.57 4.75
CA ILE A 73 -14.25 30.01 5.83
C ILE A 73 -13.22 29.09 5.14
N PRO A 74 -11.97 29.56 4.96
CA PRO A 74 -10.94 28.74 4.32
C PRO A 74 -10.41 27.69 5.30
N ILE A 75 -10.47 26.42 4.87
CA ILE A 75 -10.00 25.26 5.62
C ILE A 75 -8.91 24.57 4.79
N LEU A 76 -7.79 24.26 5.42
CA LEU A 76 -6.73 23.49 4.85
C LEU A 76 -6.66 22.12 5.53
N ALA A 77 -6.54 21.04 4.76
CA ALA A 77 -6.39 19.70 5.30
C ALA A 77 -5.27 18.94 4.57
N ASP A 78 -4.45 18.25 5.36
CA ASP A 78 -3.43 17.32 4.86
C ASP A 78 -4.07 15.96 4.65
N ARG A 79 -4.01 15.43 3.43
CA ARG A 79 -4.58 14.12 3.10
C ARG A 79 -3.91 12.98 3.85
N ASP A 80 -2.64 13.13 4.24
CA ASP A 80 -1.91 12.10 4.95
C ASP A 80 -2.23 12.10 6.45
N ASP A 81 -2.84 13.17 6.98
CA ASP A 81 -3.40 13.22 8.34
C ASP A 81 -4.92 12.94 8.34
N ARG A 82 -5.63 13.35 7.29
CA ARG A 82 -7.08 13.21 7.16
C ARG A 82 -7.45 12.46 5.86
N PRO A 83 -7.00 11.20 5.74
CA PRO A 83 -7.33 10.37 4.57
C PRO A 83 -8.83 10.09 4.44
N ASP A 84 -9.59 10.21 5.52
CA ASP A 84 -11.05 10.14 5.56
C ASP A 84 -11.70 11.30 4.76
N LEU A 85 -11.22 12.51 4.95
CA LEU A 85 -11.65 13.68 4.17
C LEU A 85 -11.24 13.54 2.71
N ASP A 86 -9.97 13.17 2.47
CA ASP A 86 -9.47 13.03 1.11
C ASP A 86 -10.31 12.03 0.32
N MET A 87 -10.52 10.84 0.85
CA MET A 87 -11.31 9.81 0.19
C MET A 87 -12.74 10.27 -0.10
N LEU A 88 -13.41 10.87 0.90
CA LEU A 88 -14.79 11.30 0.77
C LEU A 88 -14.95 12.38 -0.31
N TYR A 89 -14.07 13.37 -0.31
CA TYR A 89 -14.15 14.49 -1.24
C TYR A 89 -13.56 14.19 -2.62
N GLN A 90 -12.62 13.25 -2.76
CA GLN A 90 -12.22 12.70 -4.06
C GLN A 90 -13.39 11.94 -4.72
N GLY A 91 -14.14 11.17 -3.94
CA GLY A 91 -15.37 10.51 -4.42
C GLY A 91 -16.42 11.51 -4.89
N ALA A 92 -16.65 12.56 -4.11
CA ALA A 92 -17.54 13.67 -4.48
C ALA A 92 -17.08 14.39 -5.77
N ALA A 93 -15.77 14.64 -5.89
CA ALA A 93 -15.17 15.23 -7.08
C ALA A 93 -15.41 14.36 -8.33
N GLY A 94 -15.23 13.04 -8.22
CA GLY A 94 -15.52 12.11 -9.31
C GLY A 94 -16.99 12.13 -9.74
N ILE A 95 -17.94 12.21 -8.81
CA ILE A 95 -19.38 12.36 -9.08
C ILE A 95 -19.67 13.67 -9.81
N MET A 96 -18.94 14.74 -9.45
CA MET A 96 -19.08 16.05 -10.09
C MET A 96 -18.34 16.17 -11.43
N GLY A 97 -17.77 15.07 -11.94
CA GLY A 97 -17.06 14.99 -13.24
C GLY A 97 -15.61 15.47 -13.21
N HIS A 98 -15.03 15.68 -12.02
CA HIS A 98 -13.61 16.00 -11.87
C HIS A 98 -12.76 14.73 -11.80
N GLN A 99 -11.58 14.74 -12.43
CA GLN A 99 -10.71 13.56 -12.47
C GLN A 99 -10.04 13.21 -11.12
N GLY A 100 -10.24 14.04 -10.08
CA GLY A 100 -9.54 13.89 -8.81
C GLY A 100 -8.10 14.39 -8.85
N GLY A 101 -7.30 14.01 -7.86
CA GLY A 101 -5.89 14.42 -7.71
C GLY A 101 -5.71 15.63 -6.79
N TRP A 102 -4.47 16.08 -6.65
CA TRP A 102 -4.09 17.14 -5.73
C TRP A 102 -3.34 18.27 -6.43
N PRO A 103 -3.55 19.56 -5.94
CA PRO A 103 -4.46 19.95 -4.88
C PRO A 103 -5.91 19.74 -5.30
N LEU A 104 -6.78 19.38 -4.34
CA LEU A 104 -8.23 19.36 -4.54
C LEU A 104 -8.86 20.50 -3.75
N ASN A 105 -9.50 21.44 -4.46
CA ASN A 105 -10.16 22.60 -3.87
C ASN A 105 -11.68 22.43 -4.01
N ILE A 106 -12.39 22.40 -2.88
CA ILE A 106 -13.79 22.08 -2.84
C ILE A 106 -14.54 23.17 -2.12
N PHE A 107 -15.66 23.58 -2.69
CA PHE A 107 -16.56 24.57 -2.11
C PHE A 107 -17.73 23.84 -1.47
N LEU A 108 -17.87 24.03 -0.15
CA LEU A 108 -18.83 23.31 0.67
C LEU A 108 -19.85 24.26 1.26
N THR A 109 -21.06 23.75 1.49
CA THR A 109 -22.03 24.37 2.39
C THR A 109 -21.46 24.42 3.82
N PRO A 110 -21.99 25.23 4.74
CA PRO A 110 -21.50 25.32 6.12
C PRO A 110 -21.58 24.01 6.91
N ASP A 111 -22.34 23.03 6.43
CA ASP A 111 -22.45 21.67 6.99
C ASP A 111 -21.62 20.62 6.24
N GLY A 112 -20.74 21.04 5.31
CA GLY A 112 -19.74 20.19 4.66
C GLY A 112 -20.18 19.49 3.37
N ARG A 113 -21.38 19.79 2.79
CA ARG A 113 -21.83 19.20 1.53
C ARG A 113 -21.19 19.93 0.33
N PRO A 114 -20.55 19.21 -0.62
CA PRO A 114 -19.85 19.83 -1.74
C PRO A 114 -20.81 20.32 -2.83
N PHE A 115 -20.64 21.57 -3.28
CA PHE A 115 -21.42 22.14 -4.39
C PHE A 115 -20.59 22.60 -5.59
N TRP A 116 -19.26 22.67 -5.43
CA TRP A 116 -18.31 22.96 -6.51
C TRP A 116 -16.95 22.34 -6.22
N VAL A 117 -16.20 21.99 -7.27
CA VAL A 117 -14.86 21.39 -7.15
C VAL A 117 -13.94 21.85 -8.27
N THR A 118 -12.65 22.00 -7.95
CA THR A 118 -11.58 22.21 -8.91
C THR A 118 -10.25 21.65 -8.38
N GLY A 119 -9.32 21.34 -9.29
CA GLY A 119 -7.94 21.01 -8.95
C GLY A 119 -7.06 22.25 -8.89
N PHE A 120 -5.81 22.10 -9.37
CA PHE A 120 -4.91 23.22 -9.58
C PHE A 120 -5.43 24.18 -10.65
N LEU A 121 -5.51 25.46 -10.31
CA LEU A 121 -5.76 26.56 -11.24
C LEU A 121 -4.71 27.65 -11.04
N ALA A 122 -4.25 28.22 -12.15
CA ALA A 122 -3.28 29.31 -12.11
C ALA A 122 -3.90 30.64 -11.60
N LYS A 123 -3.05 31.61 -11.28
CA LYS A 123 -3.47 32.95 -10.87
C LYS A 123 -4.20 33.71 -12.00
N GLU A 124 -3.77 33.49 -13.24
CA GLU A 124 -4.30 34.17 -14.44
C GLU A 124 -5.09 33.18 -15.29
N ASP A 125 -6.09 33.70 -16.05
CA ASP A 125 -6.83 32.89 -17.02
C ASP A 125 -5.89 32.33 -18.07
N LYS A 126 -6.01 31.03 -18.37
CA LYS A 126 -5.35 30.37 -19.49
C LYS A 126 -6.36 30.06 -20.59
N GLN A 127 -5.85 29.74 -21.81
CA GLN A 127 -6.69 29.53 -22.99
C GLN A 127 -7.81 28.51 -22.76
N ASP A 128 -7.53 27.46 -21.96
CA ASP A 128 -8.45 26.33 -21.72
C ASP A 128 -8.90 26.20 -20.23
N ALA A 129 -8.54 27.16 -19.36
CA ALA A 129 -8.86 27.08 -17.94
C ALA A 129 -9.02 28.47 -17.31
N PRO A 130 -10.07 28.68 -16.47
CA PRO A 130 -10.24 29.93 -15.72
C PRO A 130 -9.14 30.05 -14.66
N SER A 131 -8.88 31.29 -14.22
CA SER A 131 -8.04 31.55 -13.05
C SER A 131 -8.74 31.10 -11.77
N PHE A 132 -7.95 30.81 -10.73
CA PHE A 132 -8.52 30.49 -9.41
C PHE A 132 -9.35 31.65 -8.85
N GLY A 133 -8.91 32.90 -9.07
CA GLY A 133 -9.65 34.09 -8.65
C GLY A 133 -11.01 34.22 -9.32
N ARG A 134 -11.14 33.87 -10.59
CA ARG A 134 -12.41 33.82 -11.28
C ARG A 134 -13.36 32.82 -10.65
N VAL A 135 -12.88 31.58 -10.38
CA VAL A 135 -13.69 30.55 -9.73
C VAL A 135 -14.13 30.95 -8.32
N ILE A 136 -13.25 31.59 -7.52
CA ILE A 136 -13.59 32.15 -6.20
C ILE A 136 -14.73 33.13 -6.30
N ASN A 137 -14.68 34.07 -7.24
CA ASN A 137 -15.72 35.08 -7.39
C ASN A 137 -17.05 34.47 -7.89
N GLU A 138 -17.01 33.55 -8.84
CA GLU A 138 -18.20 32.88 -9.40
C GLU A 138 -18.91 32.03 -8.33
N THR A 139 -18.16 31.28 -7.52
CA THR A 139 -18.72 30.41 -6.47
C THR A 139 -19.22 31.24 -5.27
N ALA A 140 -18.59 32.37 -4.93
CA ALA A 140 -19.10 33.32 -3.94
C ALA A 140 -20.42 33.95 -4.41
N ALA A 141 -20.49 34.35 -5.68
CA ALA A 141 -21.72 34.89 -6.28
C ALA A 141 -22.85 33.84 -6.32
N LEU A 142 -22.52 32.57 -6.66
CA LEU A 142 -23.48 31.48 -6.60
C LEU A 142 -24.07 31.30 -5.20
N TRP A 143 -23.22 31.27 -4.15
CA TRP A 143 -23.68 31.17 -2.77
C TRP A 143 -24.55 32.32 -2.34
N LYS A 144 -24.17 33.53 -2.71
CA LYS A 144 -24.90 34.76 -2.34
C LYS A 144 -26.23 34.94 -3.08
N ASN A 145 -26.28 34.67 -4.38
CA ASN A 145 -27.38 35.01 -5.25
C ASN A 145 -28.28 33.82 -5.63
N GLU A 146 -27.74 32.62 -5.62
CA GLU A 146 -28.41 31.36 -6.05
C GLU A 146 -28.27 30.27 -4.99
N ARG A 147 -28.35 30.63 -3.73
CA ARG A 147 -28.09 29.70 -2.58
C ARG A 147 -28.84 28.37 -2.69
N ALA A 148 -30.13 28.42 -3.03
CA ALA A 148 -30.93 27.20 -3.19
C ALA A 148 -30.35 26.22 -4.23
N ARG A 149 -29.68 26.73 -5.28
CA ARG A 149 -29.00 25.91 -6.27
C ARG A 149 -27.75 25.27 -5.72
N ALA A 150 -26.96 26.00 -4.91
CA ALA A 150 -25.78 25.46 -4.27
C ALA A 150 -26.15 24.34 -3.27
N GLU A 151 -27.19 24.56 -2.46
CA GLU A 151 -27.70 23.58 -1.49
C GLU A 151 -28.27 22.32 -2.17
N ASP A 152 -29.09 22.47 -3.22
CA ASP A 152 -29.65 21.37 -4.02
C ASP A 152 -28.53 20.54 -4.68
N THR A 153 -27.47 21.20 -5.17
CA THR A 153 -26.29 20.50 -5.69
C THR A 153 -25.60 19.70 -4.59
N GLY A 154 -25.38 20.30 -3.42
CA GLY A 154 -24.80 19.63 -2.26
C GLY A 154 -25.58 18.40 -1.82
N ASP A 155 -26.92 18.49 -1.79
CA ASP A 155 -27.79 17.36 -1.45
C ASP A 155 -27.71 16.22 -2.48
N LYS A 156 -27.72 16.56 -3.77
CA LYS A 156 -27.58 15.57 -4.86
C LYS A 156 -26.23 14.86 -4.82
N VAL A 157 -25.14 15.62 -4.61
CA VAL A 157 -23.80 15.02 -4.49
C VAL A 157 -23.71 14.14 -3.26
N ARG A 158 -24.22 14.60 -2.10
CA ARG A 158 -24.29 13.78 -0.88
C ARG A 158 -25.00 12.44 -1.13
N ALA A 159 -26.21 12.48 -1.72
CA ALA A 159 -26.95 11.26 -2.03
C ALA A 159 -26.22 10.33 -3.00
N ALA A 160 -25.51 10.89 -3.98
CA ALA A 160 -24.73 10.11 -4.93
C ALA A 160 -23.47 9.50 -4.28
N VAL A 161 -22.80 10.22 -3.36
CA VAL A 161 -21.66 9.70 -2.57
C VAL A 161 -22.14 8.60 -1.63
N GLU A 162 -23.28 8.75 -0.97
CA GLU A 162 -23.89 7.70 -0.14
C GLU A 162 -24.13 6.44 -0.97
N ASN A 163 -24.73 6.58 -2.16
CA ASN A 163 -24.94 5.45 -3.06
C ASN A 163 -23.63 4.86 -3.62
N LEU A 164 -22.58 5.67 -3.78
CA LEU A 164 -21.27 5.19 -4.23
C LEU A 164 -20.65 4.24 -3.20
N TYR A 165 -20.66 4.61 -1.93
CA TYR A 165 -19.91 3.90 -0.89
C TYR A 165 -20.76 2.92 -0.06
N ASN A 166 -22.06 3.17 0.07
CA ASN A 166 -22.93 2.41 0.96
C ASN A 166 -24.08 1.70 0.25
N ARG A 167 -23.94 1.50 -1.07
CA ARG A 167 -24.90 0.70 -1.81
C ARG A 167 -25.01 -0.71 -1.21
N ASP A 168 -26.23 -1.19 -1.02
CA ASP A 168 -26.47 -2.59 -0.67
C ASP A 168 -26.12 -3.47 -1.86
N MET A 169 -25.06 -4.25 -1.72
CA MET A 169 -24.50 -5.12 -2.76
C MET A 169 -24.98 -6.56 -2.66
N THR A 170 -25.74 -6.90 -1.61
CA THR A 170 -26.23 -8.27 -1.38
C THR A 170 -27.23 -8.75 -2.45
N LEU A 171 -27.80 -7.84 -3.22
CA LEU A 171 -28.77 -8.13 -4.28
C LEU A 171 -28.17 -8.65 -5.59
N GLY A 172 -26.85 -8.77 -5.70
CA GLY A 172 -26.15 -9.24 -6.89
C GLY A 172 -25.00 -10.16 -6.51
N GLN A 173 -25.27 -11.33 -5.91
CA GLN A 173 -24.24 -12.33 -5.59
C GLN A 173 -23.66 -12.96 -6.87
N GLU A 174 -22.93 -12.19 -7.65
CA GLU A 174 -22.03 -12.75 -8.63
C GLU A 174 -20.76 -13.20 -7.92
N SER A 175 -20.54 -14.50 -7.84
CA SER A 175 -19.27 -15.04 -7.37
C SER A 175 -18.15 -14.55 -8.30
N ILE A 176 -17.11 -13.95 -7.72
CA ILE A 176 -15.94 -13.53 -8.50
C ILE A 176 -15.23 -14.79 -9.02
N ASN A 177 -15.06 -14.85 -10.32
CA ASN A 177 -14.18 -15.82 -10.95
C ASN A 177 -12.78 -15.20 -11.05
N LEU A 178 -11.86 -15.65 -10.18
CA LEU A 178 -10.50 -15.14 -10.09
C LEU A 178 -9.71 -15.28 -11.40
N ASP A 179 -9.92 -16.37 -12.16
CA ASP A 179 -9.24 -16.59 -13.44
C ASP A 179 -9.75 -15.62 -14.51
N LEU A 180 -11.06 -15.43 -14.58
CA LEU A 180 -11.66 -14.45 -15.49
C LEU A 180 -11.25 -13.02 -15.12
N SER A 181 -11.17 -12.70 -13.83
CA SER A 181 -10.70 -11.39 -13.36
C SER A 181 -9.25 -11.14 -13.77
N ALA A 182 -8.37 -12.13 -13.63
CA ALA A 182 -6.99 -12.03 -14.08
C ALA A 182 -6.88 -11.85 -15.62
N VAL A 183 -7.70 -12.56 -16.40
CA VAL A 183 -7.75 -12.37 -17.86
C VAL A 183 -8.20 -10.95 -18.23
N ARG A 184 -9.25 -10.43 -17.60
CA ARG A 184 -9.73 -9.06 -17.83
C ARG A 184 -8.69 -8.00 -17.45
N LEU A 185 -7.97 -8.21 -16.36
CA LEU A 185 -6.86 -7.34 -15.94
C LEU A 185 -5.71 -7.40 -16.96
N ALA A 186 -5.31 -8.60 -17.41
CA ALA A 186 -4.26 -8.79 -18.39
C ALA A 186 -4.52 -8.05 -19.72
N GLN A 187 -5.79 -7.95 -20.14
CA GLN A 187 -6.17 -7.21 -21.35
C GLN A 187 -5.94 -5.70 -21.26
N ARG A 188 -5.78 -5.16 -20.04
CA ARG A 188 -5.53 -3.74 -19.80
C ARG A 188 -4.06 -3.42 -19.59
N TYR A 189 -3.19 -4.43 -19.64
CA TYR A 189 -1.76 -4.25 -19.50
C TYR A 189 -1.10 -3.91 -20.82
N ASP A 190 -0.07 -3.10 -20.74
CA ASP A 190 0.82 -2.80 -21.85
C ASP A 190 1.81 -3.97 -22.03
N ILE A 191 1.74 -4.61 -23.18
CA ILE A 191 2.57 -5.78 -23.50
C ILE A 191 4.01 -5.42 -23.87
N PHE A 192 4.29 -4.16 -24.19
CA PHE A 192 5.62 -3.68 -24.60
C PHE A 192 6.40 -3.07 -23.43
N PHE A 193 5.77 -2.14 -22.70
CA PHE A 193 6.39 -1.42 -21.60
C PHE A 193 5.97 -1.93 -20.23
N GLY A 194 5.02 -2.84 -20.17
CA GLY A 194 4.45 -3.31 -18.90
C GLY A 194 3.59 -2.27 -18.19
N GLY A 195 3.02 -2.66 -17.05
CA GLY A 195 2.07 -1.85 -16.31
C GLY A 195 0.72 -1.69 -17.01
N MET A 196 -0.20 -0.98 -16.36
CA MET A 196 -1.48 -0.65 -16.96
C MET A 196 -1.29 0.29 -18.16
N GLN A 197 -2.14 0.14 -19.19
CA GLN A 197 -2.16 1.06 -20.34
C GLN A 197 -2.52 2.47 -19.88
N GLY A 198 -1.83 3.46 -20.41
CA GLY A 198 -2.07 4.87 -20.11
C GLY A 198 -0.82 5.74 -20.29
N PRO A 199 -0.97 7.06 -20.36
CA PRO A 199 0.14 7.99 -20.56
C PRO A 199 1.07 8.12 -19.35
N GLN A 200 0.59 7.72 -18.16
CA GLN A 200 1.35 7.66 -16.92
C GLN A 200 1.34 6.23 -16.40
N LYS A 201 2.42 5.83 -15.72
CA LYS A 201 2.59 4.47 -15.20
C LYS A 201 2.77 4.48 -13.69
N PHE A 202 1.89 3.76 -13.01
CA PHE A 202 2.02 3.44 -11.59
C PHE A 202 2.44 1.97 -11.44
N PRO A 203 3.24 1.61 -10.43
CA PRO A 203 3.60 0.21 -10.18
C PRO A 203 2.39 -0.71 -10.01
N ASN A 204 1.30 -0.23 -9.40
CA ASN A 204 0.05 -0.97 -9.17
C ASN A 204 0.30 -2.39 -8.65
N VAL A 205 1.11 -2.50 -7.59
CA VAL A 205 1.62 -3.78 -7.07
C VAL A 205 0.50 -4.74 -6.71
N SER A 206 -0.63 -4.25 -6.19
CA SER A 206 -1.80 -5.10 -5.89
C SER A 206 -2.33 -5.82 -7.14
N VAL A 207 -2.35 -5.15 -8.29
CA VAL A 207 -2.80 -5.76 -9.56
C VAL A 207 -1.74 -6.72 -10.11
N LEU A 208 -0.46 -6.38 -9.99
CA LEU A 208 0.64 -7.31 -10.32
C LEU A 208 0.56 -8.59 -9.48
N ASP A 209 0.23 -8.48 -8.19
CA ASP A 209 0.05 -9.63 -7.30
C ASP A 209 -1.10 -10.53 -7.75
N VAL A 210 -2.21 -9.98 -8.23
CA VAL A 210 -3.32 -10.78 -8.82
C VAL A 210 -2.85 -11.57 -10.04
N LEU A 211 -2.11 -10.94 -10.96
CA LEU A 211 -1.57 -11.63 -12.14
C LEU A 211 -0.53 -12.70 -11.75
N TRP A 212 0.30 -12.40 -10.77
CA TRP A 212 1.29 -13.32 -10.23
C TRP A 212 0.66 -14.56 -9.61
N ARG A 213 -0.36 -14.38 -8.75
CA ARG A 213 -1.14 -15.47 -8.16
C ARG A 213 -1.85 -16.30 -9.22
N ALA A 214 -2.44 -15.65 -10.23
CA ALA A 214 -3.07 -16.34 -11.35
C ALA A 214 -2.06 -17.22 -12.13
N TYR A 215 -0.84 -16.72 -12.35
CA TYR A 215 0.23 -17.54 -12.94
C TYR A 215 0.59 -18.75 -12.06
N LEU A 216 0.81 -18.53 -10.77
CA LEU A 216 1.16 -19.63 -9.84
C LEU A 216 0.06 -20.68 -9.73
N ARG A 217 -1.20 -20.30 -9.91
CA ARG A 217 -2.36 -21.18 -9.86
C ARG A 217 -2.60 -21.94 -11.17
N THR A 218 -2.51 -21.24 -12.31
CA THR A 218 -2.93 -21.79 -13.62
C THR A 218 -1.78 -22.24 -14.51
N GLY A 219 -0.57 -21.76 -14.28
CA GLY A 219 0.59 -21.96 -15.16
C GLY A 219 0.49 -21.17 -16.49
N THR A 220 -0.47 -20.26 -16.66
CA THR A 220 -0.68 -19.49 -17.89
C THR A 220 0.45 -18.50 -18.13
N ALA A 221 1.28 -18.75 -19.13
CA ALA A 221 2.50 -17.99 -19.41
C ALA A 221 2.25 -16.49 -19.68
N GLN A 222 1.09 -16.11 -20.20
CA GLN A 222 0.75 -14.71 -20.45
C GLN A 222 0.83 -13.86 -19.17
N PHE A 223 0.35 -14.39 -18.03
CA PHE A 223 0.38 -13.65 -16.77
C PHE A 223 1.83 -13.40 -16.30
N SER A 224 2.68 -14.44 -16.31
CA SER A 224 4.09 -14.27 -15.93
C SER A 224 4.85 -13.34 -16.88
N GLN A 225 4.54 -13.36 -18.16
CA GLN A 225 5.12 -12.47 -19.16
C GLN A 225 4.82 -11.00 -18.84
N LEU A 226 3.55 -10.66 -18.54
CA LEU A 226 3.16 -9.31 -18.15
C LEU A 226 3.82 -8.86 -16.86
N VAL A 227 3.89 -9.75 -15.87
CA VAL A 227 4.57 -9.49 -14.59
C VAL A 227 6.05 -9.20 -14.83
N PHE A 228 6.77 -10.08 -15.54
CA PHE A 228 8.21 -9.88 -15.76
C PHE A 228 8.52 -8.67 -16.63
N THR A 229 7.75 -8.42 -17.70
CA THR A 229 7.90 -7.20 -18.51
C THR A 229 7.72 -5.94 -17.66
N THR A 230 6.71 -5.92 -16.80
CA THR A 230 6.47 -4.78 -15.90
C THR A 230 7.59 -4.62 -14.89
N MET A 231 8.01 -5.73 -14.26
CA MET A 231 9.10 -5.71 -13.28
C MET A 231 10.41 -5.24 -13.91
N ASP A 232 10.78 -5.72 -15.08
CA ASP A 232 12.00 -5.30 -15.77
C ASP A 232 11.95 -3.79 -16.09
N SER A 233 10.81 -3.29 -16.58
CA SER A 233 10.63 -1.87 -16.87
C SER A 233 10.75 -1.00 -15.61
N ILE A 234 10.19 -1.43 -14.49
CA ILE A 234 10.31 -0.74 -13.20
C ILE A 234 11.74 -0.80 -12.65
N LEU A 235 12.35 -1.99 -12.61
CA LEU A 235 13.64 -2.23 -11.95
C LEU A 235 14.84 -1.65 -12.73
N PHE A 236 14.68 -1.45 -14.05
CA PHE A 236 15.68 -0.79 -14.90
C PHE A 236 15.32 0.66 -15.23
N GLY A 237 14.07 1.06 -15.03
CA GLY A 237 13.50 2.36 -15.38
C GLY A 237 13.97 3.53 -14.53
N GLY A 238 13.47 4.71 -14.89
CA GLY A 238 13.74 5.94 -14.17
C GLY A 238 13.02 6.05 -12.84
N ILE A 239 11.97 5.24 -12.60
CA ILE A 239 11.27 5.25 -11.31
C ILE A 239 12.01 4.50 -10.21
N TYR A 240 13.12 3.81 -10.51
CA TYR A 240 14.04 3.30 -9.50
C TYR A 240 15.24 4.25 -9.35
N ASP A 241 15.59 4.62 -8.14
CA ASP A 241 16.77 5.44 -7.86
C ASP A 241 18.04 4.57 -7.91
N HIS A 242 18.67 4.49 -9.05
CA HIS A 242 19.86 3.66 -9.28
C HIS A 242 21.12 4.08 -8.49
N VAL A 243 21.11 5.25 -7.85
CA VAL A 243 22.23 5.71 -7.02
C VAL A 243 22.01 5.45 -5.55
N GLY A 244 20.80 5.71 -5.07
CA GLY A 244 20.50 5.64 -3.62
C GLY A 244 19.57 4.53 -3.18
N GLY A 245 18.98 3.80 -4.13
CA GLY A 245 17.97 2.80 -3.86
C GLY A 245 16.58 3.41 -3.62
N GLY A 246 15.58 2.54 -3.61
CA GLY A 246 14.19 2.90 -3.43
C GLY A 246 13.50 3.39 -4.70
N PHE A 247 12.17 3.34 -4.69
CA PHE A 247 11.30 3.63 -5.82
C PHE A 247 10.67 5.01 -5.68
N PHE A 248 10.58 5.72 -6.79
CA PHE A 248 9.74 6.91 -6.93
C PHE A 248 8.29 6.50 -7.13
N ARG A 249 7.37 7.41 -6.83
CA ARG A 249 5.93 7.18 -6.77
C ARG A 249 5.35 6.63 -8.07
N HIS A 250 5.64 7.29 -9.22
CA HIS A 250 5.15 6.87 -10.53
C HIS A 250 5.97 7.51 -11.68
N SER A 251 5.76 7.01 -12.90
CA SER A 251 6.30 7.62 -14.12
C SER A 251 5.27 8.52 -14.78
N MET A 252 5.72 9.68 -15.25
CA MET A 252 4.91 10.64 -16.03
C MET A 252 4.78 10.25 -17.50
N ASP A 253 5.45 9.18 -17.93
CA ASP A 253 5.40 8.64 -19.29
C ASP A 253 5.11 7.14 -19.30
N GLU A 254 4.71 6.63 -20.48
CA GLU A 254 4.36 5.22 -20.66
C GLU A 254 5.55 4.25 -20.62
N GLN A 255 6.80 4.77 -20.77
CA GLN A 255 8.02 3.97 -20.90
C GLN A 255 8.83 3.87 -19.62
N TRP A 256 8.32 4.36 -18.50
CA TRP A 256 8.97 4.36 -17.20
C TRP A 256 10.26 5.19 -17.10
N PHE A 257 10.37 6.28 -17.89
CA PHE A 257 11.56 7.11 -17.94
C PHE A 257 11.56 8.26 -16.94
N LEU A 258 10.43 8.96 -16.79
CA LEU A 258 10.33 10.24 -16.10
C LEU A 258 9.58 10.09 -14.77
N PRO A 259 10.30 9.97 -13.64
CA PRO A 259 9.66 9.84 -12.34
C PRO A 259 9.14 11.17 -11.80
N THR A 260 8.21 11.12 -10.85
CA THR A 260 7.76 12.27 -10.06
C THR A 260 8.69 12.62 -8.90
N PHE A 261 9.73 11.84 -8.66
CA PHE A 261 10.75 11.98 -7.61
C PHE A 261 10.29 11.88 -6.16
N GLU A 262 9.00 11.82 -5.86
CA GLU A 262 8.49 11.50 -4.54
C GLU A 262 8.80 10.05 -4.16
N LYS A 263 9.15 9.79 -2.89
CA LYS A 263 9.35 8.42 -2.38
C LYS A 263 8.44 8.20 -1.19
N MET A 264 7.40 7.39 -1.39
CA MET A 264 6.45 7.04 -0.34
C MET A 264 6.89 5.76 0.35
N LEU A 265 6.69 5.64 1.66
CA LEU A 265 7.05 4.44 2.42
C LEU A 265 6.28 3.21 1.93
N PHE A 266 4.98 3.36 1.62
CA PHE A 266 4.16 2.25 1.16
C PHE A 266 4.63 1.68 -0.20
N ASP A 267 5.12 2.51 -1.13
CA ASP A 267 5.67 2.04 -2.40
C ASP A 267 6.91 1.16 -2.16
N GLN A 268 7.78 1.55 -1.21
CA GLN A 268 8.95 0.75 -0.83
C GLN A 268 8.51 -0.60 -0.27
N ALA A 269 7.56 -0.59 0.67
CA ALA A 269 7.07 -1.80 1.34
C ALA A 269 6.47 -2.80 0.34
N LEU A 270 5.56 -2.33 -0.52
CA LEU A 270 4.90 -3.16 -1.53
C LEU A 270 5.90 -3.74 -2.54
N MET A 271 6.88 -2.94 -2.97
CA MET A 271 7.92 -3.41 -3.90
C MET A 271 8.90 -4.39 -3.23
N ILE A 272 9.28 -4.18 -1.96
CA ILE A 272 10.10 -5.15 -1.21
C ILE A 272 9.37 -6.50 -1.13
N GLU A 273 8.09 -6.50 -0.76
CA GLU A 273 7.29 -7.72 -0.62
C GLU A 273 7.15 -8.44 -1.97
N PHE A 274 6.77 -7.73 -3.02
CA PHE A 274 6.54 -8.32 -4.33
C PHE A 274 7.84 -8.81 -4.99
N CYS A 275 8.92 -8.02 -4.97
CA CYS A 275 10.22 -8.46 -5.47
C CYS A 275 10.75 -9.70 -4.72
N THR A 276 10.46 -9.81 -3.41
CA THR A 276 10.81 -10.99 -2.61
C THR A 276 10.06 -12.24 -3.10
N GLU A 277 8.77 -12.13 -3.39
CA GLU A 277 7.98 -13.26 -3.91
C GLU A 277 8.45 -13.68 -5.31
N VAL A 278 8.76 -12.73 -6.20
CA VAL A 278 9.30 -13.01 -7.53
C VAL A 278 10.70 -13.66 -7.43
N PHE A 279 11.56 -13.16 -6.55
CA PHE A 279 12.89 -13.74 -6.30
C PHE A 279 12.81 -15.19 -5.80
N LYS A 280 11.87 -15.52 -4.93
CA LYS A 280 11.68 -16.90 -4.46
C LYS A 280 11.39 -17.88 -5.61
N PHE A 281 10.72 -17.40 -6.66
CA PHE A 281 10.37 -18.19 -7.83
C PHE A 281 11.57 -18.46 -8.75
N ASN A 282 12.21 -17.42 -9.24
CA ASN A 282 13.19 -17.51 -10.32
C ASN A 282 14.64 -17.26 -9.91
N ARG A 283 14.89 -16.90 -8.64
CA ARG A 283 16.21 -16.54 -8.11
C ARG A 283 16.90 -15.43 -8.91
N ASN A 284 16.11 -14.52 -9.51
CA ASN A 284 16.62 -13.43 -10.31
C ASN A 284 17.46 -12.46 -9.46
N GLU A 285 18.73 -12.32 -9.81
CA GLU A 285 19.68 -11.49 -9.05
C GLU A 285 19.31 -10.00 -9.06
N LEU A 286 18.67 -9.50 -10.13
CA LEU A 286 18.19 -8.13 -10.17
C LEU A 286 17.11 -7.88 -9.09
N SER A 287 16.12 -8.76 -8.98
CA SER A 287 15.09 -8.64 -7.95
C SER A 287 15.72 -8.69 -6.55
N ARG A 288 16.68 -9.58 -6.33
CA ARG A 288 17.46 -9.66 -5.08
C ARG A 288 18.16 -8.34 -4.77
N GLN A 289 18.92 -7.82 -5.72
CA GLN A 289 19.67 -6.58 -5.57
C GLN A 289 18.74 -5.40 -5.25
N ARG A 290 17.59 -5.30 -5.94
CA ARG A 290 16.62 -4.22 -5.69
C ARG A 290 16.00 -4.28 -4.30
N VAL A 291 15.71 -5.49 -3.79
CA VAL A 291 15.26 -5.64 -2.39
C VAL A 291 16.34 -5.14 -1.43
N LEU A 292 17.59 -5.62 -1.58
CA LEU A 292 18.70 -5.20 -0.70
C LEU A 292 18.89 -3.67 -0.71
N GLU A 293 19.00 -3.07 -1.90
CA GLU A 293 19.21 -1.63 -2.06
C GLU A 293 18.02 -0.80 -1.56
N THR A 294 16.78 -1.31 -1.69
CA THR A 294 15.58 -0.63 -1.20
C THR A 294 15.47 -0.70 0.32
N VAL A 295 15.79 -1.84 0.92
CA VAL A 295 15.85 -1.96 2.38
C VAL A 295 16.95 -1.05 2.93
N ASP A 296 18.14 -1.03 2.31
CA ASP A 296 19.23 -0.12 2.71
C ASP A 296 18.78 1.36 2.62
N PHE A 297 18.01 1.73 1.59
CA PHE A 297 17.43 3.06 1.47
C PHE A 297 16.44 3.35 2.62
N VAL A 298 15.51 2.45 2.89
CA VAL A 298 14.52 2.62 3.98
C VAL A 298 15.22 2.80 5.33
N MET A 299 16.23 1.97 5.61
CA MET A 299 17.01 2.04 6.86
C MET A 299 17.84 3.33 6.97
N ARG A 300 18.41 3.82 5.89
CA ARG A 300 19.30 4.98 5.85
C ARG A 300 18.53 6.30 5.83
N ASP A 301 17.47 6.38 5.00
CA ASP A 301 16.86 7.66 4.66
C ASP A 301 15.44 7.84 5.24
N MET A 302 14.73 6.76 5.61
CA MET A 302 13.35 6.85 6.11
C MET A 302 13.21 6.53 7.60
N LYS A 303 14.26 6.12 8.31
CA LYS A 303 14.15 5.78 9.73
C LYS A 303 13.91 7.01 10.60
N VAL A 304 12.94 6.91 11.54
CA VAL A 304 12.59 7.91 12.58
C VAL A 304 12.50 7.18 13.91
N GLY A 305 13.52 7.34 14.76
CA GLY A 305 13.67 6.46 15.91
C GLY A 305 13.77 5.01 15.46
N ASP A 306 12.91 4.14 15.94
CA ASP A 306 12.80 2.76 15.50
C ASP A 306 11.68 2.52 14.46
N ALA A 307 10.79 3.48 14.25
CA ALA A 307 9.77 3.47 13.19
C ALA A 307 10.28 4.14 11.90
N PHE A 308 9.36 4.43 10.95
CA PHE A 308 9.68 4.98 9.64
C PHE A 308 8.82 6.18 9.27
N ALA A 309 9.44 7.17 8.62
CA ALA A 309 8.84 8.36 8.05
C ALA A 309 7.85 8.01 6.92
N ALA A 310 6.80 8.80 6.78
CA ALA A 310 5.75 8.56 5.78
C ALA A 310 6.25 8.71 4.35
N SER A 311 7.06 9.76 4.06
CA SER A 311 7.48 10.07 2.70
C SER A 311 8.71 10.98 2.62
N ILE A 312 9.26 11.07 1.39
CA ILE A 312 10.26 12.07 1.01
C ILE A 312 9.71 12.80 -0.22
N SER A 313 9.71 14.14 -0.19
CA SER A 313 9.18 14.98 -1.26
C SER A 313 10.02 14.90 -2.55
N SER A 314 9.49 15.40 -3.67
CA SER A 314 10.17 15.42 -4.97
C SER A 314 11.41 16.31 -5.01
N GLY A 315 11.46 17.33 -4.15
CA GLY A 315 12.55 18.32 -4.09
C GLY A 315 12.31 19.40 -3.06
N ASN A 316 13.14 20.43 -3.10
CA ASN A 316 12.95 21.65 -2.33
C ASN A 316 12.54 22.78 -3.28
N GLN A 317 11.62 23.63 -2.89
CA GLN A 317 11.20 24.89 -3.52
C GLN A 317 11.64 25.08 -4.99
N ASN A 318 10.89 24.53 -5.96
CA ASN A 318 11.15 24.60 -7.42
C ASN A 318 12.32 23.78 -7.97
N GLU A 319 12.87 22.88 -7.21
CA GLU A 319 14.02 22.07 -7.62
C GLU A 319 13.66 20.57 -7.70
N ASP A 320 12.47 20.25 -8.22
CA ASP A 320 12.01 18.87 -8.37
C ASP A 320 13.04 18.03 -9.13
N GLY A 321 13.43 16.92 -8.56
CA GLY A 321 14.41 16.00 -9.13
C GLY A 321 15.86 16.48 -9.13
N LYS A 322 16.17 17.72 -8.76
CA LYS A 322 17.56 18.23 -8.76
C LYS A 322 18.48 17.42 -7.85
N TYR A 323 17.98 16.98 -6.71
CA TYR A 323 18.71 16.13 -5.78
C TYR A 323 19.16 14.82 -6.43
N TYR A 324 18.35 14.25 -7.32
CA TYR A 324 18.52 12.92 -7.93
C TYR A 324 19.22 12.96 -9.29
N THR A 325 19.21 14.11 -9.98
CA THR A 325 19.75 14.27 -11.34
C THR A 325 21.18 14.83 -11.33
N TRP A 326 21.89 14.61 -12.44
CA TRP A 326 23.33 14.92 -12.57
C TRP A 326 23.64 15.57 -13.91
N SER A 327 24.56 16.53 -13.96
CA SER A 327 25.24 16.84 -15.20
C SER A 327 26.30 15.78 -15.50
N GLU A 328 26.70 15.63 -16.75
CA GLU A 328 27.82 14.76 -17.11
C GLU A 328 29.11 15.16 -16.37
N ALA A 329 29.37 16.46 -16.26
CA ALA A 329 30.54 17.00 -15.55
C ALA A 329 30.55 16.65 -14.04
N GLU A 330 29.37 16.67 -13.36
CA GLU A 330 29.26 16.25 -11.97
C GLU A 330 29.59 14.76 -11.80
N ILE A 331 29.19 13.91 -12.75
CA ILE A 331 29.53 12.49 -12.75
C ILE A 331 31.01 12.27 -12.97
N ASP A 332 31.62 12.95 -13.96
CA ASP A 332 33.03 12.84 -14.23
C ASP A 332 33.88 13.30 -13.04
N ALA A 333 33.50 14.39 -12.39
CA ALA A 333 34.16 14.88 -11.19
C ALA A 333 34.02 13.92 -9.99
N ALA A 334 32.86 13.27 -9.84
CA ALA A 334 32.63 12.32 -8.76
C ALA A 334 33.34 10.98 -8.97
N LEU A 335 33.46 10.51 -10.22
CA LEU A 335 33.99 9.17 -10.56
C LEU A 335 35.46 9.14 -11.00
N VAL A 336 36.09 10.26 -11.10
CA VAL A 336 37.51 10.48 -11.45
C VAL A 336 38.06 9.57 -12.58
N GLY A 337 38.22 10.14 -13.77
CA GLY A 337 39.00 9.52 -14.85
C GLY A 337 38.30 8.42 -15.64
N THR A 338 38.98 7.31 -15.87
CA THR A 338 38.54 6.21 -16.75
C THR A 338 37.32 5.43 -16.25
N PHE A 339 36.95 5.59 -15.01
CA PHE A 339 35.78 4.90 -14.43
C PHE A 339 34.45 5.47 -14.92
N SER A 340 34.34 6.77 -15.21
CA SER A 340 33.07 7.42 -15.57
C SER A 340 32.50 6.90 -16.90
N ALA A 341 33.32 6.57 -17.87
CA ALA A 341 32.89 6.12 -19.19
C ALA A 341 31.98 4.86 -19.12
N ARG A 342 32.38 3.88 -18.31
CA ARG A 342 31.55 2.66 -18.14
C ARG A 342 30.22 2.96 -17.46
N PHE A 343 30.22 3.76 -16.40
CA PHE A 343 29.01 4.19 -15.72
C PHE A 343 28.08 4.93 -16.68
N LYS A 344 28.62 5.91 -17.41
CA LYS A 344 27.85 6.70 -18.37
C LYS A 344 27.19 5.82 -19.44
N GLN A 345 27.91 4.83 -19.96
CA GLN A 345 27.39 3.90 -20.94
C GLN A 345 26.21 3.09 -20.37
N VAL A 346 26.38 2.50 -19.17
CA VAL A 346 25.38 1.62 -18.57
C VAL A 346 24.13 2.38 -18.11
N TYR A 347 24.32 3.58 -17.54
CA TYR A 347 23.22 4.37 -16.97
C TYR A 347 22.66 5.44 -17.92
N GLY A 348 23.04 5.42 -19.20
CA GLY A 348 22.48 6.30 -20.22
C GLY A 348 22.80 7.78 -20.00
N ILE A 349 23.99 8.08 -19.47
CA ILE A 349 24.42 9.46 -19.20
C ILE A 349 24.97 10.07 -20.48
N THR A 350 24.45 11.23 -20.85
CA THR A 350 24.83 11.96 -22.05
C THR A 350 25.20 13.41 -21.72
N ARG A 351 25.90 14.07 -22.65
CA ARG A 351 26.28 15.48 -22.52
C ARG A 351 25.05 16.40 -22.44
N ASP A 352 24.06 16.13 -23.28
CA ASP A 352 22.87 16.98 -23.41
C ASP A 352 21.83 16.65 -22.32
N GLY A 353 22.04 15.54 -21.58
CA GLY A 353 21.14 15.06 -20.56
C GLY A 353 19.94 14.28 -21.13
N ASN A 354 19.31 13.46 -20.28
CA ASN A 354 18.10 12.70 -20.59
C ASN A 354 16.87 13.21 -19.82
N PHE A 355 17.04 14.27 -19.01
CA PHE A 355 16.00 14.91 -18.22
C PHE A 355 16.29 16.41 -18.06
N MET A 356 15.58 17.27 -18.78
CA MET A 356 15.68 18.76 -18.69
C MET A 356 17.13 19.28 -18.66
N GLY A 357 17.99 18.81 -19.57
CA GLY A 357 19.41 19.20 -19.65
C GLY A 357 20.30 18.58 -18.57
N ARG A 358 19.76 17.69 -17.74
CA ARG A 358 20.49 16.88 -16.76
C ARG A 358 20.30 15.39 -17.06
N ASN A 359 20.94 14.54 -16.30
CA ASN A 359 20.80 13.08 -16.44
C ASN A 359 20.16 12.48 -15.20
N LEU A 360 19.13 11.66 -15.40
CA LEU A 360 18.64 10.69 -14.46
C LEU A 360 19.27 9.33 -14.79
N PRO A 361 20.11 8.76 -13.91
CA PRO A 361 20.68 7.43 -14.14
C PRO A 361 19.60 6.38 -14.25
N ARG A 362 19.60 5.59 -15.35
CA ARG A 362 18.67 4.48 -15.60
C ARG A 362 19.34 3.42 -16.47
N ARG A 363 18.84 2.18 -16.42
CA ARG A 363 19.45 1.06 -17.17
C ARG A 363 18.58 0.57 -18.34
N LEU A 364 17.51 1.26 -18.69
CA LEU A 364 16.67 0.91 -19.84
C LEU A 364 17.50 0.90 -21.13
N GLY A 365 17.47 -0.24 -21.84
CA GLY A 365 18.31 -0.45 -23.03
C GLY A 365 19.69 -1.04 -22.74
N ASN A 366 20.17 -0.99 -21.50
CA ASN A 366 21.44 -1.59 -21.07
C ASN A 366 21.26 -2.37 -19.75
N PRO A 367 20.40 -3.36 -19.70
CA PRO A 367 19.91 -3.93 -18.44
C PRO A 367 20.95 -4.72 -17.66
N ALA A 368 21.87 -5.45 -18.32
CA ALA A 368 22.76 -6.36 -17.64
C ALA A 368 24.20 -5.85 -17.55
N PRO A 369 24.90 -6.07 -16.43
CA PRO A 369 26.36 -5.95 -16.37
C PRO A 369 27.00 -7.05 -17.22
N ALA A 370 28.26 -6.82 -17.65
CA ALA A 370 28.97 -7.81 -18.46
C ALA A 370 29.33 -9.06 -17.66
N ASN A 371 29.65 -8.88 -16.36
CA ASN A 371 30.01 -9.95 -15.41
C ASN A 371 29.97 -9.40 -13.98
N GLU A 372 30.27 -10.23 -12.99
CA GLU A 372 30.30 -9.86 -11.56
C GLU A 372 31.30 -8.72 -11.26
N ALA A 373 32.48 -8.72 -11.90
CA ALA A 373 33.48 -7.68 -11.70
C ALA A 373 32.97 -6.30 -12.22
N ASP A 374 32.23 -6.30 -13.33
CA ASP A 374 31.60 -5.10 -13.88
C ASP A 374 30.52 -4.58 -12.92
N GLU A 375 29.67 -5.43 -12.38
CA GLU A 375 28.66 -5.01 -11.39
C GLU A 375 29.30 -4.53 -10.07
N ALA A 376 30.37 -5.16 -9.60
CA ALA A 376 31.11 -4.69 -8.44
C ALA A 376 31.70 -3.28 -8.66
N LEU A 377 32.21 -3.02 -9.87
CA LEU A 377 32.67 -1.69 -10.26
C LEU A 377 31.52 -0.66 -10.27
N LEU A 378 30.41 -1.01 -10.90
CA LEU A 378 29.21 -0.15 -10.94
C LEU A 378 28.65 0.13 -9.54
N ALA A 379 28.63 -0.87 -8.65
CA ALA A 379 28.23 -0.71 -7.26
C ALA A 379 29.13 0.28 -6.51
N LYS A 380 30.45 0.18 -6.69
CA LYS A 380 31.41 1.13 -6.12
C LYS A 380 31.14 2.55 -6.65
N GLN A 381 30.90 2.71 -7.95
CA GLN A 381 30.60 4.00 -8.57
C GLN A 381 29.29 4.60 -8.07
N ARG A 382 28.22 3.78 -7.90
CA ARG A 382 26.97 4.21 -7.23
C ARG A 382 27.24 4.73 -5.83
N GLY A 383 28.06 4.03 -5.04
CA GLY A 383 28.46 4.46 -3.71
C GLY A 383 29.19 5.81 -3.68
N MET A 384 30.08 6.07 -4.65
CA MET A 384 30.78 7.35 -4.80
C MET A 384 29.80 8.49 -5.13
N LEU A 385 28.86 8.24 -6.05
CA LEU A 385 27.81 9.21 -6.38
C LEU A 385 26.86 9.45 -5.21
N LEU A 386 26.49 8.42 -4.48
CA LEU A 386 25.65 8.55 -3.27
C LEU A 386 26.32 9.44 -2.21
N ALA A 387 27.61 9.23 -1.96
CA ALA A 387 28.39 10.05 -1.05
C ALA A 387 28.50 11.53 -1.52
N GLN A 388 28.60 11.75 -2.83
CA GLN A 388 28.59 13.11 -3.39
C GLN A 388 27.19 13.74 -3.30
N ARG A 389 26.13 12.97 -3.57
CA ARG A 389 24.73 13.41 -3.47
C ARG A 389 24.35 13.81 -2.02
N ALA A 390 24.89 13.12 -1.04
CA ALA A 390 24.67 13.42 0.38
C ALA A 390 25.09 14.84 0.80
N LYS A 391 25.93 15.52 0.00
CA LYS A 391 26.35 16.92 0.22
C LYS A 391 25.35 17.95 -0.33
N ARG A 392 24.36 17.50 -1.12
CA ARG A 392 23.32 18.38 -1.68
C ARG A 392 22.23 18.63 -0.63
N THR A 393 21.48 19.71 -0.78
CA THR A 393 20.27 19.96 0.00
C THR A 393 19.28 18.80 -0.24
N ARG A 394 18.88 18.12 0.83
CA ARG A 394 17.95 17.00 0.75
C ARG A 394 16.52 17.48 0.50
N PRO A 395 15.70 16.70 -0.22
CA PRO A 395 14.25 16.89 -0.23
C PRO A 395 13.68 16.84 1.18
N LEU A 396 12.54 17.47 1.39
CA LEU A 396 11.84 17.45 2.68
C LEU A 396 11.40 16.02 2.97
N ARG A 397 11.63 15.56 4.21
CA ARG A 397 11.14 14.28 4.70
C ARG A 397 10.01 14.53 5.68
N ASP A 398 8.89 13.85 5.46
CA ASP A 398 7.77 13.81 6.38
C ASP A 398 8.00 12.78 7.46
N ASP A 399 8.46 13.24 8.62
CA ASP A 399 8.87 12.39 9.75
C ASP A 399 7.68 11.83 10.55
N ARG A 400 6.44 12.06 10.10
CA ARG A 400 5.27 11.47 10.75
C ARG A 400 5.32 9.96 10.67
N ILE A 401 5.08 9.33 11.82
CA ILE A 401 4.84 7.89 11.91
C ILE A 401 3.36 7.69 11.61
N VAL A 402 3.04 6.96 10.54
CA VAL A 402 1.67 6.65 10.11
C VAL A 402 1.47 5.14 10.23
N ALA A 403 0.42 4.72 10.94
CA ALA A 403 0.25 3.32 11.38
C ALA A 403 0.17 2.33 10.21
N ASN A 404 -0.73 2.54 9.24
CA ASN A 404 -0.93 1.60 8.13
C ASN A 404 0.33 1.43 7.27
N VAL A 405 1.02 2.52 6.91
CA VAL A 405 2.22 2.41 6.05
C VAL A 405 3.40 1.81 6.80
N ASN A 406 3.51 2.02 8.12
CA ASN A 406 4.45 1.30 8.96
C ASN A 406 4.09 -0.18 9.06
N GLY A 407 2.79 -0.54 9.18
CA GLY A 407 2.33 -1.92 9.13
C GLY A 407 2.77 -2.65 7.85
N LEU A 408 2.65 -1.99 6.70
CA LEU A 408 3.11 -2.52 5.41
C LEU A 408 4.62 -2.82 5.41
N VAL A 409 5.46 -1.85 5.83
CA VAL A 409 6.93 -2.04 5.81
C VAL A 409 7.39 -3.04 6.86
N ILE A 410 6.75 -3.11 8.03
CA ILE A 410 7.04 -4.12 9.06
C ILE A 410 6.79 -5.52 8.50
N SER A 411 5.64 -5.74 7.85
CA SER A 411 5.34 -7.03 7.20
C SER A 411 6.36 -7.37 6.12
N ALA A 412 6.69 -6.41 5.25
CA ALA A 412 7.66 -6.59 4.17
C ALA A 412 9.07 -6.94 4.71
N LEU A 413 9.57 -6.22 5.71
CA LEU A 413 10.87 -6.47 6.33
C LEU A 413 10.93 -7.82 7.04
N ALA A 414 9.87 -8.19 7.78
CA ALA A 414 9.80 -9.47 8.48
C ALA A 414 9.90 -10.65 7.50
N ARG A 415 9.10 -10.63 6.43
CA ARG A 415 9.06 -11.70 5.42
C ARG A 415 10.32 -11.72 4.54
N ALA A 416 10.81 -10.56 4.10
CA ALA A 416 12.06 -10.46 3.36
C ALA A 416 13.25 -10.89 4.22
N GLY A 417 13.28 -10.54 5.50
CA GLY A 417 14.34 -10.92 6.43
C GLY A 417 14.57 -12.42 6.49
N VAL A 418 13.51 -13.20 6.52
CA VAL A 418 13.61 -14.67 6.48
C VAL A 418 13.98 -15.19 5.08
N ALA A 419 13.39 -14.60 4.02
CA ALA A 419 13.63 -15.04 2.65
C ALA A 419 15.08 -14.80 2.18
N PHE A 420 15.76 -13.80 2.71
CA PHE A 420 17.14 -13.40 2.39
C PHE A 420 18.16 -13.78 3.47
N ASP A 421 17.74 -14.51 4.52
CA ASP A 421 18.58 -14.87 5.67
C ASP A 421 19.20 -13.63 6.36
N ARG A 422 18.37 -12.60 6.60
CA ARG A 422 18.72 -11.32 7.22
C ARG A 422 17.96 -11.15 8.55
N PRO A 423 18.44 -11.79 9.63
CA PRO A 423 17.83 -11.68 10.96
C PRO A 423 17.82 -10.24 11.50
N ASP A 424 18.73 -9.37 11.06
CA ASP A 424 18.76 -7.94 11.35
C ASP A 424 17.52 -7.21 10.80
N TRP A 425 16.98 -7.60 9.65
CA TRP A 425 15.74 -7.04 9.11
C TRP A 425 14.52 -7.49 9.93
N VAL A 426 14.51 -8.75 10.36
CA VAL A 426 13.45 -9.24 11.26
C VAL A 426 13.47 -8.48 12.58
N GLN A 427 14.66 -8.26 13.15
CA GLN A 427 14.80 -7.47 14.41
C GLN A 427 14.35 -6.03 14.20
N THR A 428 14.66 -5.42 13.06
CA THR A 428 14.18 -4.05 12.74
C THR A 428 12.65 -4.02 12.61
N ALA A 429 12.04 -5.04 12.00
CA ALA A 429 10.58 -5.13 11.91
C ALA A 429 9.93 -5.25 13.31
N ILE A 430 10.53 -6.00 14.22
CA ILE A 430 10.10 -6.11 15.62
C ILE A 430 10.21 -4.75 16.32
N SER A 431 11.36 -4.10 16.26
CA SER A 431 11.56 -2.79 16.90
C SER A 431 10.62 -1.73 16.34
N ALA A 432 10.37 -1.75 15.00
CA ALA A 432 9.44 -0.82 14.37
C ALA A 432 7.99 -1.07 14.82
N PHE A 433 7.59 -2.33 14.94
CA PHE A 433 6.25 -2.67 15.45
C PHE A 433 6.05 -2.16 16.88
N GLU A 434 7.02 -2.40 17.75
CA GLU A 434 7.00 -1.94 19.15
C GLU A 434 6.95 -0.41 19.22
N ALA A 435 7.77 0.30 18.42
CA ALA A 435 7.78 1.76 18.38
C ALA A 435 6.44 2.35 17.87
N VAL A 436 5.80 1.73 16.86
CA VAL A 436 4.49 2.17 16.40
C VAL A 436 3.42 1.97 17.47
N VAL A 437 3.42 0.81 18.14
CA VAL A 437 2.46 0.53 19.23
C VAL A 437 2.68 1.48 20.42
N GLU A 438 3.94 1.78 20.77
CA GLU A 438 4.26 2.73 21.84
C GLU A 438 3.83 4.17 21.51
N THR A 439 4.02 4.59 20.23
CA THR A 439 3.76 5.98 19.81
C THR A 439 2.29 6.24 19.49
N LEU A 440 1.61 5.27 18.86
CA LEU A 440 0.26 5.43 18.30
C LEU A 440 -0.80 4.55 19.00
N GLY A 441 -0.38 3.66 19.91
CA GLY A 441 -1.30 2.84 20.69
C GLY A 441 -1.96 3.63 21.81
N GLY A 442 -3.24 3.34 22.06
CA GLY A 442 -4.03 3.91 23.14
C GLY A 442 -4.67 2.84 24.02
N ASP A 443 -5.44 3.28 25.00
CA ASP A 443 -6.17 2.41 25.91
C ASP A 443 -7.15 1.50 25.15
N GLY A 444 -7.37 0.28 25.65
CA GLY A 444 -8.32 -0.66 25.07
C GLY A 444 -7.92 -1.19 23.68
N ASN A 445 -6.62 -1.23 23.38
CA ASN A 445 -6.08 -1.64 22.07
C ASN A 445 -6.46 -0.70 20.90
N THR A 446 -6.79 0.55 21.17
CA THR A 446 -7.03 1.55 20.13
C THR A 446 -5.71 1.95 19.47
N LEU A 447 -5.79 2.42 18.23
CA LEU A 447 -4.69 3.01 17.48
C LEU A 447 -5.02 4.46 17.12
N LEU A 448 -3.99 5.22 16.81
CA LEU A 448 -4.08 6.47 16.05
C LEU A 448 -3.54 6.22 14.63
N HIS A 449 -4.02 7.00 13.67
CA HIS A 449 -3.46 7.03 12.32
C HIS A 449 -2.05 7.64 12.33
N SER A 450 -1.95 8.81 12.93
CA SER A 450 -0.71 9.52 13.27
C SER A 450 -0.88 10.14 14.66
N ALA A 451 0.16 10.76 15.20
CA ALA A 451 0.09 11.42 16.52
C ALA A 451 -1.00 12.51 16.63
N SER A 452 -1.49 13.01 15.48
CA SER A 452 -2.50 14.08 15.41
C SER A 452 -3.87 13.63 14.88
N SER A 453 -4.01 12.36 14.46
CA SER A 453 -5.19 11.90 13.72
C SER A 453 -5.75 10.59 14.23
N PRO A 454 -7.09 10.46 14.34
CA PRO A 454 -7.73 9.21 14.74
C PRO A 454 -7.48 8.12 13.69
N ALA A 455 -7.44 6.87 14.15
CA ALA A 455 -7.25 5.74 13.26
C ALA A 455 -8.39 5.56 12.25
N ILE A 456 -8.01 5.11 11.08
CA ILE A 456 -8.89 4.59 10.04
C ILE A 456 -8.82 3.05 10.02
N CYS A 457 -9.72 2.42 9.27
CA CYS A 457 -9.79 0.96 9.17
C CYS A 457 -8.46 0.34 8.68
N ASP A 458 -7.77 1.03 7.75
CA ASP A 458 -6.50 0.59 7.16
C ASP A 458 -5.39 0.46 8.21
N ASP A 459 -5.38 1.31 9.25
CA ASP A 459 -4.37 1.26 10.31
C ASP A 459 -4.45 -0.05 11.09
N TYR A 460 -5.65 -0.42 11.51
CA TYR A 460 -5.87 -1.68 12.19
C TYR A 460 -5.61 -2.88 11.30
N ALA A 461 -6.06 -2.83 10.04
CA ALA A 461 -5.91 -3.94 9.09
C ALA A 461 -4.43 -4.23 8.79
N GLU A 462 -3.64 -3.20 8.48
CA GLU A 462 -2.22 -3.38 8.14
C GLU A 462 -1.36 -3.66 9.37
N MET A 463 -1.65 -3.08 10.54
CA MET A 463 -0.95 -3.43 11.77
C MET A 463 -1.29 -4.85 12.24
N ALA A 464 -2.54 -5.33 12.08
CA ALA A 464 -2.89 -6.73 12.34
C ALA A 464 -2.18 -7.68 11.35
N ARG A 465 -2.08 -7.30 10.05
CA ARG A 465 -1.30 -8.05 9.05
C ARG A 465 0.19 -8.11 9.43
N ALA A 466 0.76 -7.01 9.90
CA ALA A 466 2.13 -6.94 10.40
C ALA A 466 2.35 -7.85 11.62
N ALA A 467 1.45 -7.80 12.60
CA ALA A 467 1.46 -8.67 13.77
C ALA A 467 1.44 -10.15 13.36
N LEU A 468 0.54 -10.55 12.44
CA LEU A 468 0.49 -11.92 11.95
C LEU A 468 1.74 -12.32 11.16
N SER A 469 2.39 -11.39 10.46
CA SER A 469 3.67 -11.64 9.79
C SER A 469 4.80 -11.86 10.80
N LEU A 470 4.86 -11.04 11.86
CA LEU A 470 5.79 -11.23 12.97
C LEU A 470 5.53 -12.55 13.73
N ARG A 471 4.26 -12.90 13.97
CA ARG A 471 3.89 -14.22 14.54
C ARG A 471 4.44 -15.36 13.71
N GLU A 472 4.32 -15.29 12.38
CA GLU A 472 4.76 -16.32 11.45
C GLU A 472 6.28 -16.50 11.47
N VAL A 473 7.06 -15.41 11.52
CA VAL A 473 8.52 -15.47 11.46
C VAL A 473 9.18 -15.72 12.83
N THR A 474 8.55 -15.27 13.92
CA THR A 474 9.12 -15.39 15.28
C THR A 474 8.55 -16.55 16.08
N GLY A 475 7.32 -16.96 15.79
CA GLY A 475 6.57 -17.93 16.60
C GLY A 475 6.04 -17.35 17.92
N ASP A 476 6.15 -16.04 18.19
CA ASP A 476 5.73 -15.41 19.44
C ASP A 476 4.22 -15.14 19.41
N SER A 477 3.50 -15.69 20.42
CA SER A 477 2.04 -15.61 20.53
C SER A 477 1.51 -14.21 20.80
N ARG A 478 2.32 -13.30 21.41
CA ARG A 478 1.90 -11.92 21.69
C ARG A 478 1.38 -11.19 20.43
N TYR A 479 1.94 -11.49 19.26
CA TYR A 479 1.49 -10.89 18.00
C TYR A 479 0.15 -11.44 17.53
N LEU A 480 -0.17 -12.70 17.83
CA LEU A 480 -1.49 -13.25 17.55
C LEU A 480 -2.54 -12.58 18.46
N ASP A 481 -2.22 -12.44 19.75
CA ASP A 481 -3.13 -11.79 20.71
C ASP A 481 -3.39 -10.34 20.33
N GLN A 482 -2.37 -9.62 19.86
CA GLN A 482 -2.51 -8.23 19.39
C GLN A 482 -3.37 -8.15 18.12
N ALA A 483 -3.16 -9.05 17.15
CA ALA A 483 -3.98 -9.09 15.93
C ALA A 483 -5.46 -9.40 16.24
N LYS A 484 -5.72 -10.31 17.19
CA LYS A 484 -7.08 -10.60 17.68
C LYS A 484 -7.71 -9.36 18.33
N ALA A 485 -6.96 -8.64 19.15
CA ALA A 485 -7.45 -7.45 19.81
C ALA A 485 -7.84 -6.36 18.79
N TRP A 486 -7.04 -6.13 17.76
CA TRP A 486 -7.37 -5.17 16.71
C TRP A 486 -8.51 -5.62 15.81
N ALA A 487 -8.61 -6.92 15.49
CA ALA A 487 -9.76 -7.45 14.76
C ALA A 487 -11.07 -7.24 15.55
N LYS A 488 -11.01 -7.37 16.88
CA LYS A 488 -12.15 -7.10 17.77
C LYS A 488 -12.55 -5.61 17.73
N VAL A 489 -11.60 -4.69 17.80
CA VAL A 489 -11.89 -3.23 17.68
C VAL A 489 -12.55 -2.92 16.34
N LEU A 490 -12.07 -3.52 15.25
CA LEU A 490 -12.68 -3.38 13.92
C LEU A 490 -14.12 -3.91 13.89
N ASP A 491 -14.38 -5.07 14.49
CA ASP A 491 -15.72 -5.66 14.55
C ASP A 491 -16.68 -4.84 15.41
N GLU A 492 -16.21 -4.22 16.49
CA GLU A 492 -17.01 -3.42 17.40
C GLU A 492 -17.32 -2.01 16.86
N HIS A 493 -16.35 -1.35 16.22
CA HIS A 493 -16.46 0.06 15.89
C HIS A 493 -16.47 0.38 14.39
N PHE A 494 -16.06 -0.54 13.52
CA PHE A 494 -15.98 -0.28 12.08
C PHE A 494 -16.93 -1.13 11.25
N TRP A 495 -17.40 -2.27 11.77
CA TRP A 495 -18.29 -3.14 11.02
C TRP A 495 -19.67 -2.55 10.80
N ASN A 496 -20.16 -2.55 9.57
CA ASN A 496 -21.53 -2.18 9.24
C ASN A 496 -22.45 -3.39 9.39
N ASN A 497 -23.29 -3.38 10.43
CA ASN A 497 -24.19 -4.49 10.74
C ASN A 497 -25.39 -4.63 9.79
N GLN A 498 -25.70 -3.60 8.98
CA GLN A 498 -26.85 -3.61 8.07
C GLN A 498 -26.52 -4.21 6.72
N ILE A 499 -25.37 -3.82 6.15
CA ILE A 499 -24.99 -4.13 4.77
C ILE A 499 -23.62 -4.83 4.66
N GLY A 500 -23.01 -5.19 5.79
CA GLY A 500 -21.70 -5.84 5.86
C GLY A 500 -20.52 -4.91 5.50
N GLY A 501 -19.28 -5.40 5.72
CA GLY A 501 -18.06 -4.69 5.41
C GLY A 501 -17.65 -3.68 6.47
N TYR A 502 -16.34 -3.39 6.52
CA TYR A 502 -15.75 -2.41 7.42
C TYR A 502 -15.84 -1.01 6.83
N CYS A 503 -16.38 -0.09 7.63
CA CYS A 503 -16.39 1.34 7.33
C CYS A 503 -14.98 1.92 7.45
N TYR A 504 -14.73 3.04 6.79
CA TYR A 504 -13.41 3.65 6.72
C TYR A 504 -12.97 4.24 8.07
N TYR A 505 -13.89 4.82 8.82
CA TYR A 505 -13.64 5.35 10.17
C TYR A 505 -14.65 4.80 11.21
N ALA A 506 -14.25 4.86 12.49
CA ALA A 506 -15.03 4.33 13.60
C ALA A 506 -16.37 5.05 13.79
N ASP A 507 -17.35 4.37 14.36
CA ASP A 507 -18.65 4.96 14.75
C ASP A 507 -18.51 5.99 15.87
N THR A 508 -17.42 5.93 16.62
CA THR A 508 -17.06 6.87 17.70
C THR A 508 -16.28 8.10 17.20
N ALA A 509 -15.82 8.10 15.93
CA ALA A 509 -15.09 9.22 15.34
C ALA A 509 -16.03 10.37 14.93
N GLU A 510 -15.42 11.50 14.50
CA GLU A 510 -16.17 12.60 13.89
C GLU A 510 -17.03 12.09 12.73
N GLN A 511 -18.33 12.37 12.77
CA GLN A 511 -19.26 11.92 11.74
C GLN A 511 -19.27 12.93 10.59
N LEU A 512 -18.71 12.53 9.44
CA LEU A 512 -18.82 13.26 8.18
C LEU A 512 -20.18 13.01 7.54
N PHE A 513 -20.47 13.67 6.42
CA PHE A 513 -21.79 13.54 5.78
C PHE A 513 -22.10 12.16 5.21
N VAL A 514 -21.10 11.28 5.00
CA VAL A 514 -21.22 9.88 4.64
C VAL A 514 -20.15 9.09 5.39
N ARG A 515 -20.47 7.92 5.94
CA ARG A 515 -19.53 6.97 6.54
C ARG A 515 -19.24 5.85 5.52
N PRO A 516 -18.18 5.97 4.73
CA PRO A 516 -17.97 5.12 3.57
C PRO A 516 -17.42 3.73 3.94
N ARG A 517 -17.76 2.74 3.09
CA ARG A 517 -17.10 1.43 3.04
C ARG A 517 -16.39 1.32 1.70
N MET A 518 -15.17 0.86 1.70
CA MET A 518 -14.36 0.85 0.49
C MET A 518 -13.68 -0.49 0.25
N VAL A 519 -13.68 -0.91 -1.02
CA VAL A 519 -12.98 -2.11 -1.50
C VAL A 519 -11.83 -1.75 -2.46
N PHE A 520 -11.73 -0.47 -2.83
CA PHE A 520 -10.73 -0.01 -3.78
C PHE A 520 -9.41 0.32 -3.10
N ASP A 521 -8.33 -0.07 -3.76
CA ASP A 521 -6.97 0.29 -3.38
C ASP A 521 -6.72 1.79 -3.64
N ASN A 522 -6.11 2.51 -2.68
CA ASN A 522 -5.87 3.96 -2.78
C ASN A 522 -4.63 4.42 -1.99
N PRO A 523 -3.50 4.39 -2.51
CA PRO A 523 -2.74 3.52 -3.40
C PRO A 523 -2.29 2.23 -2.73
N THR A 524 -2.56 2.10 -1.43
CA THR A 524 -2.34 0.88 -0.62
C THR A 524 -3.52 -0.08 -0.80
N PRO A 525 -3.34 -1.37 -0.53
CA PRO A 525 -4.46 -2.31 -0.50
C PRO A 525 -5.57 -1.81 0.42
N SER A 526 -6.83 -1.99 0.01
CA SER A 526 -7.97 -1.60 0.83
C SER A 526 -8.03 -2.39 2.13
N ALA A 527 -8.44 -1.75 3.24
CA ALA A 527 -8.62 -2.43 4.52
C ALA A 527 -9.54 -3.66 4.40
N ASN A 528 -10.64 -3.56 3.63
CA ASN A 528 -11.54 -4.70 3.42
C ASN A 528 -10.85 -5.85 2.68
N GLY A 529 -9.91 -5.56 1.76
CA GLY A 529 -9.08 -6.58 1.13
C GLY A 529 -8.07 -7.20 2.10
N SER A 530 -7.35 -6.39 2.87
CA SER A 530 -6.38 -6.84 3.87
C SER A 530 -7.06 -7.67 4.98
N MET A 531 -8.27 -7.29 5.39
CA MET A 531 -9.02 -8.03 6.41
C MET A 531 -9.47 -9.41 5.94
N LEU A 532 -9.68 -9.66 4.65
CA LEU A 532 -9.87 -11.03 4.15
C LEU A 532 -8.68 -11.93 4.51
N VAL A 533 -7.46 -11.43 4.34
CA VAL A 533 -6.22 -12.15 4.71
C VAL A 533 -6.11 -12.29 6.23
N VAL A 534 -6.31 -11.21 6.98
CA VAL A 534 -6.19 -11.18 8.45
C VAL A 534 -7.18 -12.17 9.10
N LEU A 535 -8.46 -12.07 8.75
CA LEU A 535 -9.51 -12.93 9.31
C LEU A 535 -9.30 -14.41 8.95
N THR A 536 -8.91 -14.70 7.71
CA THR A 536 -8.58 -16.06 7.28
C THR A 536 -7.41 -16.61 8.11
N ARG A 537 -6.33 -15.84 8.28
CA ARG A 537 -5.17 -16.25 9.09
C ARG A 537 -5.54 -16.43 10.56
N LEU A 538 -6.35 -15.55 11.14
CA LEU A 538 -6.83 -15.70 12.51
C LEU A 538 -7.61 -17.00 12.67
N SER A 539 -8.56 -17.30 11.78
CA SER A 539 -9.31 -18.56 11.82
C SER A 539 -8.41 -19.78 11.74
N LEU A 540 -7.42 -19.77 10.84
CA LEU A 540 -6.49 -20.87 10.65
C LEU A 540 -5.50 -21.06 11.82
N LEU A 541 -5.18 -19.98 12.55
CA LEU A 541 -4.28 -20.01 13.71
C LEU A 541 -4.98 -20.39 15.01
N THR A 542 -6.27 -20.08 15.13
CA THR A 542 -7.03 -20.29 16.38
C THR A 542 -8.00 -21.46 16.30
N GLY A 543 -8.46 -21.81 15.10
CA GLY A 543 -9.59 -22.71 14.88
C GLY A 543 -10.96 -22.04 15.12
N GLU A 544 -11.01 -20.75 15.45
CA GLU A 544 -12.25 -20.02 15.70
C GLU A 544 -12.96 -19.74 14.36
N LEU A 545 -14.18 -20.32 14.20
CA LEU A 545 -14.95 -20.22 12.95
C LEU A 545 -15.55 -18.83 12.72
N ASP A 546 -15.72 -18.03 13.76
CA ASP A 546 -16.30 -16.68 13.64
C ASP A 546 -15.47 -15.78 12.72
N TYR A 547 -14.15 -15.90 12.75
CA TYR A 547 -13.29 -15.20 11.81
C TYR A 547 -13.53 -15.63 10.36
N MET A 548 -13.70 -16.93 10.10
CA MET A 548 -14.00 -17.43 8.76
C MET A 548 -15.37 -16.99 8.26
N ASN A 549 -16.37 -17.01 9.15
CA ASN A 549 -17.71 -16.52 8.85
C ASN A 549 -17.69 -15.02 8.50
N ARG A 550 -16.92 -14.23 9.26
CA ARG A 550 -16.72 -12.79 9.00
C ARG A 550 -16.03 -12.56 7.68
N ALA A 551 -14.97 -13.31 7.36
CA ALA A 551 -14.27 -13.23 6.07
C ALA A 551 -15.19 -13.60 4.90
N SER A 552 -16.01 -14.65 5.05
CA SER A 552 -16.96 -15.07 4.03
C SER A 552 -18.03 -14.00 3.77
N THR A 553 -18.58 -13.39 4.84
CA THR A 553 -19.51 -12.27 4.70
C THR A 553 -18.87 -11.09 3.99
N LEU A 554 -17.62 -10.74 4.36
CA LEU A 554 -16.87 -9.66 3.74
C LEU A 554 -16.63 -9.91 2.25
N ALA A 555 -16.29 -11.15 1.87
CA ALA A 555 -16.11 -11.56 0.49
C ALA A 555 -17.40 -11.45 -0.34
N GLN A 556 -18.55 -11.77 0.24
CA GLN A 556 -19.85 -11.64 -0.42
C GLN A 556 -20.28 -10.18 -0.58
N THR A 557 -19.97 -9.35 0.42
CA THR A 557 -20.38 -7.94 0.44
C THR A 557 -19.87 -7.14 -0.76
N PHE A 558 -18.62 -7.33 -1.16
CA PHE A 558 -17.97 -6.49 -2.17
C PHE A 558 -17.73 -7.17 -3.52
N GLY A 559 -18.14 -8.41 -3.69
CA GLY A 559 -17.86 -9.19 -4.91
C GLY A 559 -18.30 -8.50 -6.20
N ALA A 560 -19.53 -8.00 -6.25
CA ALA A 560 -20.08 -7.33 -7.44
C ALA A 560 -19.34 -6.00 -7.73
N GLU A 561 -18.93 -5.26 -6.70
CA GLU A 561 -18.23 -4.00 -6.85
C GLU A 561 -16.79 -4.20 -7.34
N ALA A 562 -16.06 -5.11 -6.73
CA ALA A 562 -14.72 -5.48 -7.16
C ALA A 562 -14.71 -6.00 -8.61
N ASN A 563 -15.74 -6.76 -9.02
CA ASN A 563 -15.86 -7.25 -10.41
C ASN A 563 -16.08 -6.10 -11.42
N ARG A 564 -16.77 -5.03 -11.02
CA ARG A 564 -16.95 -3.84 -11.87
C ARG A 564 -15.69 -2.98 -11.99
N MET A 565 -14.91 -2.87 -10.91
CA MET A 565 -13.74 -1.98 -10.81
C MET A 565 -12.45 -2.75 -10.55
N LEU A 566 -12.19 -3.77 -11.36
CA LEU A 566 -11.06 -4.69 -11.19
C LEU A 566 -9.70 -4.00 -11.05
N ASN A 567 -9.47 -2.90 -11.76
CA ASN A 567 -8.19 -2.19 -11.74
C ASN A 567 -7.84 -1.57 -10.37
N GLY A 568 -8.86 -1.26 -9.59
CA GLY A 568 -8.70 -0.67 -8.26
C GLY A 568 -9.00 -1.66 -7.13
N SER A 569 -9.17 -2.94 -7.41
CA SER A 569 -9.58 -3.94 -6.40
C SER A 569 -8.55 -5.06 -6.24
N GLY A 570 -7.29 -4.83 -6.60
CA GLY A 570 -6.24 -5.85 -6.57
C GLY A 570 -6.03 -6.45 -5.18
N GLY A 571 -6.00 -5.61 -4.14
CA GLY A 571 -5.87 -6.05 -2.75
C GLY A 571 -7.03 -6.94 -2.31
N TYR A 572 -8.26 -6.58 -2.68
CA TYR A 572 -9.43 -7.42 -2.38
C TYR A 572 -9.41 -8.75 -3.16
N LEU A 573 -9.03 -8.75 -4.44
CA LEU A 573 -8.91 -9.97 -5.24
C LEU A 573 -7.85 -10.91 -4.68
N SER A 574 -6.70 -10.38 -4.25
CA SER A 574 -5.66 -11.14 -3.56
C SER A 574 -6.12 -11.69 -2.21
N GLY A 575 -6.89 -10.91 -1.46
CA GLY A 575 -7.51 -11.33 -0.21
C GLY A 575 -8.56 -12.44 -0.41
N LEU A 576 -9.40 -12.31 -1.44
CA LEU A 576 -10.36 -13.35 -1.83
C LEU A 576 -9.64 -14.64 -2.24
N GLU A 577 -8.56 -14.54 -3.02
CA GLU A 577 -7.76 -15.70 -3.38
C GLU A 577 -7.12 -16.35 -2.16
N TYR A 578 -6.65 -15.56 -1.20
CA TYR A 578 -6.12 -16.09 0.07
C TYR A 578 -7.22 -16.85 0.83
N LEU A 579 -8.42 -16.30 0.91
CA LEU A 579 -9.56 -16.94 1.57
C LEU A 579 -9.90 -18.32 0.97
N VAL A 580 -9.95 -18.43 -0.37
CA VAL A 580 -10.38 -19.67 -1.04
C VAL A 580 -9.26 -20.67 -1.28
N ASN A 581 -7.99 -20.23 -1.35
CA ASN A 581 -6.84 -21.03 -1.72
C ASN A 581 -5.74 -21.04 -0.65
N SER A 582 -6.05 -20.70 0.60
CA SER A 582 -5.06 -20.70 1.68
C SER A 582 -4.40 -22.07 1.86
N LEU A 583 -3.11 -22.04 2.11
CA LEU A 583 -2.26 -23.20 2.29
C LEU A 583 -1.53 -23.09 3.64
N ILE A 584 -1.70 -24.06 4.51
CA ILE A 584 -1.00 -24.11 5.79
C ILE A 584 0.16 -25.09 5.67
N ILE A 585 1.35 -24.63 6.02
CA ILE A 585 2.52 -25.46 6.20
C ILE A 585 2.75 -25.60 7.69
N LEU A 586 2.33 -26.75 8.21
CA LEU A 586 2.43 -27.07 9.61
C LEU A 586 3.76 -27.76 9.87
N VAL A 587 4.56 -27.28 10.80
CA VAL A 587 5.82 -27.90 11.23
C VAL A 587 5.72 -28.22 12.71
N VAL A 588 5.70 -29.51 13.06
CA VAL A 588 5.70 -30.00 14.44
C VAL A 588 7.12 -30.39 14.81
N GLY A 589 7.68 -29.70 15.79
CA GLY A 589 9.05 -29.94 16.24
C GLY A 589 9.58 -28.79 17.10
N HIS A 590 10.56 -29.07 17.95
CA HIS A 590 11.15 -28.06 18.82
C HIS A 590 11.79 -26.92 18.00
N LYS A 591 11.47 -25.68 18.31
CA LYS A 591 11.89 -24.46 17.58
C LYS A 591 13.42 -24.37 17.40
N GLY A 592 14.19 -24.76 18.44
CA GLY A 592 15.66 -24.75 18.41
C GLY A 592 16.29 -25.92 17.66
N HIS A 593 15.51 -26.90 17.18
CA HIS A 593 16.05 -28.10 16.53
C HIS A 593 16.39 -27.79 15.07
N THR A 594 17.60 -28.15 14.62
CA THR A 594 18.11 -27.88 13.26
C THR A 594 17.14 -28.35 12.17
N ARG A 595 16.59 -29.57 12.28
CA ARG A 595 15.64 -30.10 11.31
C ARG A 595 14.33 -29.32 11.24
N THR A 596 13.83 -28.83 12.36
CA THR A 596 12.66 -27.93 12.40
C THR A 596 12.93 -26.68 11.57
N GLN A 597 14.09 -26.05 11.79
CA GLN A 597 14.49 -24.85 11.05
C GLN A 597 14.69 -25.12 9.55
N GLU A 598 15.25 -26.29 9.19
CA GLU A 598 15.41 -26.68 7.78
C GLU A 598 14.04 -26.87 7.08
N LEU A 599 13.06 -27.46 7.75
CA LEU A 599 11.69 -27.59 7.23
C LEU A 599 11.04 -26.23 7.05
N MET A 600 11.22 -25.31 8.02
CA MET A 600 10.73 -23.94 7.90
C MET A 600 11.40 -23.18 6.74
N ARG A 601 12.71 -23.33 6.56
CA ARG A 601 13.45 -22.75 5.42
C ARG A 601 12.96 -23.27 4.08
N ALA A 602 12.56 -24.56 4.00
CA ALA A 602 11.99 -25.13 2.78
C ALA A 602 10.72 -24.35 2.34
N TYR A 603 9.86 -23.99 3.29
CA TYR A 603 8.71 -23.12 3.01
C TYR A 603 9.14 -21.73 2.54
N TRP A 604 9.98 -21.04 3.30
CA TRP A 604 10.40 -19.66 2.99
C TRP A 604 11.15 -19.53 1.67
N SER A 605 11.65 -20.65 1.13
CA SER A 605 12.33 -20.67 -0.17
C SER A 605 11.38 -20.68 -1.37
N LYS A 606 10.06 -20.81 -1.16
CA LYS A 606 9.05 -20.97 -2.23
C LYS A 606 8.11 -19.77 -2.36
N PRO A 607 7.68 -19.43 -3.58
CA PRO A 607 6.69 -18.38 -3.82
C PRO A 607 5.29 -18.91 -3.47
N LEU A 608 4.87 -18.69 -2.26
CA LEU A 608 3.59 -19.16 -1.73
C LEU A 608 2.79 -17.98 -1.16
N PRO A 609 2.26 -17.09 -2.00
CA PRO A 609 1.54 -15.90 -1.53
C PRO A 609 0.26 -16.24 -0.76
N ASN A 610 -0.32 -17.43 -0.97
CA ASN A 610 -1.44 -17.97 -0.20
C ASN A 610 -1.00 -18.88 0.96
N GLY A 611 0.31 -18.97 1.22
CA GLY A 611 0.87 -19.83 2.25
C GLY A 611 0.94 -19.17 3.61
N MET A 612 0.85 -20.00 4.65
CA MET A 612 1.10 -19.63 6.04
C MET A 612 1.88 -20.73 6.72
N LEU A 613 2.98 -20.36 7.39
CA LEU A 613 3.77 -21.28 8.22
C LEU A 613 3.26 -21.27 9.65
N VAL A 614 3.02 -22.47 10.19
CA VAL A 614 2.64 -22.65 11.60
C VAL A 614 3.59 -23.64 12.25
N GLN A 615 4.45 -23.16 13.13
CA GLN A 615 5.31 -24.04 13.94
C GLN A 615 4.61 -24.34 15.27
N ILE A 616 4.61 -25.62 15.66
CA ILE A 616 4.02 -26.16 16.86
C ILE A 616 5.07 -26.90 17.68
N GLU A 617 5.17 -26.62 18.97
CA GLU A 617 5.97 -27.41 19.88
C GLU A 617 5.31 -28.76 20.13
N PRO A 618 6.08 -29.86 20.23
CA PRO A 618 5.51 -31.16 20.56
C PRO A 618 4.85 -31.15 21.92
N GLY A 619 3.56 -31.48 21.95
CA GLY A 619 2.77 -31.51 23.20
C GLY A 619 1.99 -30.23 23.52
N ASP A 620 2.07 -29.21 22.68
CA ASP A 620 1.24 -28.02 22.83
C ASP A 620 -0.26 -28.39 22.82
N PRO A 621 -1.06 -27.89 23.77
CA PRO A 621 -2.50 -28.11 23.77
C PRO A 621 -3.14 -27.32 22.62
N LEU A 622 -3.76 -28.04 21.67
CA LEU A 622 -4.41 -27.44 20.53
C LEU A 622 -5.93 -27.66 20.60
N PRO A 623 -6.77 -26.65 20.27
CA PRO A 623 -8.20 -26.85 20.11
C PRO A 623 -8.50 -27.91 19.04
N ALA A 624 -9.61 -28.66 19.22
CA ALA A 624 -10.00 -29.70 18.26
C ALA A 624 -10.20 -29.16 16.82
N GLN A 625 -10.58 -27.90 16.70
CA GLN A 625 -10.78 -27.20 15.43
C GLN A 625 -9.45 -26.67 14.80
N HIS A 626 -8.35 -26.69 15.56
CA HIS A 626 -7.07 -26.22 15.04
C HIS A 626 -6.54 -27.17 13.95
N PRO A 627 -6.03 -26.68 12.81
CA PRO A 627 -5.54 -27.52 11.70
C PRO A 627 -4.45 -28.52 12.10
N ALA A 628 -3.70 -28.23 13.16
CA ALA A 628 -2.64 -29.09 13.69
C ALA A 628 -3.17 -30.14 14.70
N PHE A 629 -4.45 -30.13 15.05
CA PHE A 629 -4.99 -31.07 16.04
C PHE A 629 -4.75 -32.51 15.59
N GLY A 630 -4.21 -33.31 16.49
CA GLY A 630 -3.87 -34.72 16.22
C GLY A 630 -2.66 -34.94 15.31
N ARG A 631 -1.90 -33.88 14.97
CA ARG A 631 -0.63 -33.98 14.20
C ARG A 631 0.56 -34.00 15.17
N GLY A 632 1.54 -34.84 14.87
CA GLY A 632 2.70 -35.03 15.72
C GLY A 632 3.99 -35.19 14.92
N MET A 633 5.07 -35.47 15.64
CA MET A 633 6.34 -35.86 15.04
C MET A 633 6.28 -37.32 14.60
N GLU A 634 6.73 -37.60 13.38
CA GLU A 634 6.81 -38.98 12.84
C GLU A 634 8.09 -39.64 13.25
N GLY A 635 7.98 -40.79 13.93
CA GLY A 635 9.16 -41.52 14.41
C GLY A 635 10.06 -40.72 15.36
N GLY A 636 9.54 -39.70 16.05
CA GLY A 636 10.31 -38.80 16.93
C GLY A 636 11.10 -37.71 16.19
N HIS A 637 10.92 -37.56 14.87
CA HIS A 637 11.57 -36.54 14.05
C HIS A 637 10.68 -35.35 13.81
N PRO A 638 11.22 -34.13 13.76
CA PRO A 638 10.46 -32.92 13.32
C PRO A 638 9.82 -33.21 11.98
N THR A 639 8.52 -32.87 11.88
CA THR A 639 7.66 -33.28 10.76
C THR A 639 6.85 -32.11 10.24
N ALA A 640 6.78 -31.95 8.91
CA ALA A 640 5.94 -30.97 8.25
C ALA A 640 4.74 -31.63 7.56
N TYR A 641 3.63 -30.88 7.49
CA TYR A 641 2.42 -31.24 6.77
C TYR A 641 1.98 -30.07 5.89
N ILE A 642 1.51 -30.37 4.69
CA ILE A 642 0.88 -29.39 3.79
C ILE A 642 -0.63 -29.56 3.92
N CYS A 643 -1.32 -28.58 4.49
CA CYS A 643 -2.75 -28.64 4.73
C CYS A 643 -3.49 -27.61 3.86
N GLN A 644 -4.56 -28.03 3.19
CA GLN A 644 -5.43 -27.19 2.38
C GLN A 644 -6.88 -27.70 2.44
N ALA A 645 -7.85 -26.80 2.54
CA ALA A 645 -9.27 -27.11 2.58
C ALA A 645 -9.65 -28.22 3.61
N GLY A 646 -9.02 -28.19 4.79
CA GLY A 646 -9.28 -29.16 5.87
C GLY A 646 -8.57 -30.50 5.74
N ALA A 647 -7.83 -30.74 4.67
CA ALA A 647 -7.07 -31.96 4.44
C ALA A 647 -5.55 -31.68 4.52
N CYS A 648 -4.79 -32.61 5.15
CA CYS A 648 -3.33 -32.51 5.20
C CYS A 648 -2.69 -33.66 4.41
N SER A 649 -1.49 -33.39 3.88
CA SER A 649 -0.64 -34.37 3.20
C SER A 649 -0.14 -35.48 4.12
N ASN A 650 0.53 -36.47 3.55
CA ASN A 650 1.46 -37.34 4.28
C ASN A 650 2.53 -36.48 4.99
N PRO A 651 3.09 -36.99 6.11
CA PRO A 651 4.16 -36.34 6.84
C PRO A 651 5.46 -36.23 5.98
N PHE A 652 6.10 -35.06 6.06
CA PHE A 652 7.43 -34.81 5.50
C PHE A 652 8.44 -34.64 6.63
N THR A 653 9.40 -35.54 6.73
CA THR A 653 10.55 -35.40 7.65
C THR A 653 11.79 -34.88 6.93
N ASN A 654 11.79 -34.88 5.59
CA ASN A 654 12.88 -34.41 4.74
C ASN A 654 12.55 -33.03 4.13
N PRO A 655 13.40 -32.00 4.37
CA PRO A 655 13.18 -30.65 3.82
C PRO A 655 13.15 -30.59 2.29
N ALA A 656 13.91 -31.43 1.58
CA ALA A 656 13.93 -31.46 0.11
C ALA A 656 12.61 -32.02 -0.46
N GLU A 657 12.06 -33.06 0.18
CA GLU A 657 10.76 -33.62 -0.20
C GLU A 657 9.64 -32.64 0.07
N LEU A 658 9.67 -31.93 1.21
CA LEU A 658 8.74 -30.84 1.50
C LEU A 658 8.84 -29.75 0.43
N ALA A 659 10.06 -29.29 0.12
CA ALA A 659 10.29 -28.27 -0.89
C ALA A 659 9.74 -28.67 -2.27
N PHE A 660 9.88 -29.94 -2.64
CA PHE A 660 9.29 -30.49 -3.87
C PHE A 660 7.76 -30.51 -3.80
N GLY A 661 7.18 -31.02 -2.71
CA GLY A 661 5.72 -31.02 -2.52
C GLY A 661 5.09 -29.64 -2.61
N LEU A 662 5.81 -28.60 -2.14
CA LEU A 662 5.38 -27.21 -2.23
C LEU A 662 5.41 -26.62 -3.65
N THR A 663 6.14 -27.23 -4.59
CA THR A 663 6.18 -26.80 -6.01
C THR A 663 5.08 -27.43 -6.87
N LEU A 664 4.39 -28.45 -6.35
CA LEU A 664 3.33 -29.11 -7.11
C LEU A 664 2.14 -28.17 -7.36
N PRO A 665 1.53 -28.21 -8.54
CA PRO A 665 0.29 -27.49 -8.82
C PRO A 665 -0.83 -27.86 -7.83
N PRO A 666 -1.76 -26.96 -7.53
CA PRO A 666 -2.83 -27.20 -6.54
C PRO A 666 -3.68 -28.43 -6.83
N ASN A 667 -3.99 -28.74 -8.11
CA ASN A 667 -4.73 -29.91 -8.54
C ASN A 667 -3.98 -31.21 -8.27
N LEU A 668 -2.67 -31.26 -8.50
CA LEU A 668 -1.83 -32.44 -8.20
C LEU A 668 -1.68 -32.62 -6.69
N ARG A 669 -1.51 -31.53 -5.93
CA ARG A 669 -1.50 -31.58 -4.45
C ARG A 669 -2.82 -32.15 -3.92
N ALA A 670 -3.96 -31.68 -4.42
CA ALA A 670 -5.28 -32.17 -4.04
C ALA A 670 -5.48 -33.66 -4.37
N GLN A 671 -5.00 -34.13 -5.53
CA GLN A 671 -5.05 -35.56 -5.90
C GLN A 671 -4.23 -36.43 -4.96
N LEU A 672 -3.00 -36.00 -4.62
CA LEU A 672 -2.16 -36.70 -3.66
C LEU A 672 -2.81 -36.74 -2.25
N GLN A 673 -3.46 -35.66 -1.83
CA GLN A 673 -4.20 -35.60 -0.57
C GLN A 673 -5.42 -36.52 -0.56
N ALA A 674 -6.19 -36.58 -1.64
CA ALA A 674 -7.34 -37.47 -1.78
C ALA A 674 -6.96 -38.96 -1.75
N GLN A 675 -5.84 -39.35 -2.35
CA GLN A 675 -5.33 -40.70 -2.29
C GLN A 675 -4.95 -41.10 -0.85
N VAL A 676 -4.43 -40.16 -0.07
CA VAL A 676 -4.08 -40.36 1.35
C VAL A 676 -5.31 -40.57 2.21
N GLN A 677 -6.38 -39.79 1.97
CA GLN A 677 -7.64 -39.93 2.72
C GLN A 677 -8.32 -41.29 2.49
N GLN A 678 -8.22 -41.84 1.29
CA GLN A 678 -8.76 -43.17 0.99
C GLN A 678 -8.00 -44.35 1.68
N GLN A 679 -6.79 -44.12 2.15
CA GLN A 679 -5.95 -45.10 2.81
C GLN A 679 -5.99 -45.02 4.35
N GLN A 680 -6.58 -44.01 4.95
CA GLN A 680 -6.73 -43.87 6.40
C GLN A 680 -8.10 -44.39 6.87
N PRO A 681 -8.18 -45.18 7.97
CA PRO A 681 -9.45 -45.56 8.57
C PRO A 681 -10.18 -44.31 9.06
N GLN A 682 -11.48 -44.26 8.82
CA GLN A 682 -12.37 -43.12 9.19
C GLN A 682 -12.29 -42.79 10.68
N GLN A 683 -11.43 -41.91 11.09
CA GLN A 683 -11.60 -41.12 12.30
C GLN A 683 -12.44 -39.90 11.95
N GLN A 684 -13.59 -39.74 12.61
CA GLN A 684 -14.52 -38.64 12.40
C GLN A 684 -13.77 -37.28 12.54
N GLN A 685 -13.46 -36.66 11.43
CA GLN A 685 -13.02 -35.26 11.39
C GLN A 685 -14.25 -34.37 11.25
N PRO A 686 -14.32 -33.22 11.94
CA PRO A 686 -15.36 -32.23 11.68
C PRO A 686 -15.23 -31.75 10.23
N SER A 687 -16.28 -31.89 9.46
CA SER A 687 -16.32 -31.51 8.04
C SER A 687 -16.16 -30.00 7.89
N PHE A 688 -14.99 -29.57 7.48
CA PHE A 688 -14.74 -28.25 6.95
C PHE A 688 -15.31 -28.24 5.53
N GLN A 689 -16.52 -27.76 5.34
CA GLN A 689 -17.04 -27.51 4.01
C GLN A 689 -16.50 -26.15 3.54
N PRO A 690 -15.72 -26.10 2.45
CA PRO A 690 -15.38 -24.81 1.84
C PRO A 690 -16.69 -24.16 1.38
N ALA A 691 -16.89 -22.91 1.73
CA ALA A 691 -17.99 -22.14 1.21
C ALA A 691 -17.96 -22.18 -0.32
N ARG A 692 -19.04 -22.71 -0.93
CA ARG A 692 -19.23 -22.57 -2.38
C ARG A 692 -19.68 -21.14 -2.63
N PHE A 693 -18.81 -20.36 -3.21
CA PHE A 693 -19.11 -18.99 -3.65
C PHE A 693 -19.68 -18.99 -5.06
#